data_bf969d62585f884597eb5532eb02cedb
#
_entry.id   bf969d62585f884597eb5532eb02cedb
#
_cell.length_a   1.000
_cell.length_b   1.000
_cell.length_c   1.000
_cell.angle_alpha   90.00
_cell.angle_beta   90.00
_cell.angle_gamma   90.00
#
_symmetry.space_group_name_H-M   'P 1'
#
loop_
_entity.id
_entity.type
_entity.pdbx_description
1 polymer ?
#
loop_
_entity_poly.entity_id
_entity_poly.type
_entity_poly.pdbx_seq_one_letter_code
_entity_poly.pdbx_strand_id
1 'polypeptide(L)'
;MVDSASAAFDAAAFVRQLPNLPGVYRMVDAAGIVIYVGKAVDLRKRVSSYFGRNLAPRTALMVSKIASIETTVTSSEADALLLENNLIKSLAPRYNILFRDDKSYPYLKFSAHEFPRISFYRGATDRRARYFGPFPSSWAVRDSMRVLQKVFLLRTCEDSVFRHRTRPCLLHQIHLCSAPCVGLIDAAAYDKTVDGALRFLRGGASDITREIEERMLAASAAQKYEEAAFLRDQLASLTRVMHQQSVELAGSEADADIIALVQEKGVSCVNLAMVRGGRHLGDKPYFPVQAAVLRDGEDSDPAQIVEAFLSQHYLDQECPPVLIVNVPLDQELLRAVFADKLEAIRVIVPEGPAGSGHRAGQRGQQRRWLEMAVENARIALARHQSEQGSQQARTRALIDTLGLEVEDADAFRVECFDISHTSGEATQASCVVYANHEMRNSEYRRYNIEGLVGGDDYGAMRQVLTRRYATVARGEGQLPNLVLIDGGAGQVEVARQVFEEYGLDPSLLVGVAKGEARKTGREELVFADGREPVRLGPESTALMLIAQIRDEAHRFAITGMRARRAKTRKVSALEEMESIGPKRRQRLLTRFGGMRGLMGASIEDIAQVDGISRRLAEQIHAGLHGTGRKETGLEDAAQAHESAPGSGES
;
A
#
# COMPACT_ATOMS: atom_id res chain seq x y z
N MET A 1 31.28 36.68 -19.34
CA MET A 1 30.28 37.39 -18.56
C MET A 1 29.15 37.76 -19.50
N VAL A 2 28.08 36.99 -19.52
CA VAL A 2 26.83 37.36 -20.17
C VAL A 2 25.80 37.29 -19.03
N ASP A 3 25.45 38.48 -18.54
CA ASP A 3 24.35 38.71 -17.64
C ASP A 3 23.04 38.27 -18.34
N SER A 4 22.55 37.09 -18.06
CA SER A 4 21.17 36.73 -18.34
C SER A 4 20.30 37.23 -17.18
N ALA A 5 20.01 38.53 -17.20
CA ALA A 5 18.91 39.08 -16.42
C ALA A 5 17.65 38.32 -16.85
N SER A 6 17.11 37.45 -15.96
CA SER A 6 15.83 36.80 -16.09
C SER A 6 14.79 37.89 -16.35
N ALA A 7 14.31 37.97 -17.59
CA ALA A 7 13.22 38.88 -17.93
C ALA A 7 12.01 38.47 -17.08
N ALA A 8 11.50 39.34 -16.24
CA ALA A 8 10.32 39.10 -15.42
C ALA A 8 9.16 38.68 -16.34
N PHE A 9 8.46 37.60 -16.01
CA PHE A 9 7.35 37.07 -16.78
C PHE A 9 6.25 38.11 -16.99
N ASP A 10 6.01 38.53 -18.26
CA ASP A 10 4.95 39.50 -18.60
C ASP A 10 3.61 38.76 -18.68
N ALA A 11 2.93 38.64 -17.54
CA ALA A 11 1.63 38.02 -17.42
C ALA A 11 0.56 38.68 -18.30
N ALA A 12 0.62 40.03 -18.47
CA ALA A 12 -0.39 40.75 -19.26
C ALA A 12 -0.27 40.45 -20.76
N ALA A 13 0.97 40.40 -21.26
CA ALA A 13 1.23 40.01 -22.65
C ALA A 13 0.83 38.55 -22.92
N PHE A 14 1.15 37.64 -21.99
CA PHE A 14 0.79 36.22 -22.09
C PHE A 14 -0.71 35.99 -22.10
N VAL A 15 -1.46 36.57 -21.15
CA VAL A 15 -2.92 36.43 -21.05
C VAL A 15 -3.64 36.93 -22.32
N ARG A 16 -3.16 37.97 -22.98
CA ARG A 16 -3.75 38.48 -24.24
C ARG A 16 -3.68 37.48 -25.39
N GLN A 17 -2.68 36.59 -25.38
CA GLN A 17 -2.49 35.58 -26.45
C GLN A 17 -3.31 34.31 -26.21
N LEU A 18 -3.87 34.11 -25.00
CA LEU A 18 -4.64 32.91 -24.68
C LEU A 18 -5.98 32.87 -25.41
N PRO A 19 -6.38 31.68 -25.89
CA PRO A 19 -7.70 31.48 -26.47
C PRO A 19 -8.80 31.40 -25.40
N ASN A 20 -10.03 31.72 -25.78
CA ASN A 20 -11.23 31.50 -24.97
C ASN A 20 -11.74 30.08 -25.21
N LEU A 21 -10.96 29.06 -24.89
CA LEU A 21 -11.23 27.64 -25.11
C LEU A 21 -10.93 26.86 -23.84
N PRO A 22 -11.54 25.67 -23.67
CA PRO A 22 -11.21 24.78 -22.55
C PRO A 22 -9.77 24.24 -22.67
N GLY A 23 -9.14 24.00 -21.53
CA GLY A 23 -7.78 23.46 -21.52
C GLY A 23 -7.14 23.41 -20.15
N VAL A 24 -5.87 23.01 -20.14
CA VAL A 24 -5.03 22.90 -18.96
C VAL A 24 -3.87 23.89 -19.06
N TYR A 25 -3.53 24.51 -17.94
CA TYR A 25 -2.36 25.37 -17.81
C TYR A 25 -1.42 24.85 -16.74
N ARG A 26 -0.11 24.99 -16.99
CA ARG A 26 0.98 24.60 -16.09
C ARG A 26 1.78 25.83 -15.75
N MET A 27 1.95 26.12 -14.47
CA MET A 27 2.80 27.21 -13.98
C MET A 27 4.16 26.63 -13.63
N VAL A 28 5.21 27.22 -14.18
CA VAL A 28 6.60 26.74 -14.11
C VAL A 28 7.45 27.78 -13.41
N ASP A 29 8.31 27.35 -12.51
CA ASP A 29 9.24 28.24 -11.79
C ASP A 29 10.53 28.51 -12.58
N ALA A 30 11.43 29.32 -11.99
CA ALA A 30 12.70 29.69 -12.60
C ALA A 30 13.67 28.50 -12.83
N ALA A 31 13.46 27.37 -12.13
CA ALA A 31 14.23 26.15 -12.31
C ALA A 31 13.64 25.21 -13.38
N GLY A 32 12.56 25.62 -14.06
CA GLY A 32 11.86 24.80 -15.03
C GLY A 32 10.96 23.72 -14.43
N ILE A 33 10.66 23.81 -13.14
CA ILE A 33 9.82 22.84 -12.43
C ILE A 33 8.36 23.29 -12.49
N VAL A 34 7.45 22.38 -12.84
CA VAL A 34 6.01 22.65 -12.79
C VAL A 34 5.58 22.70 -11.34
N ILE A 35 5.13 23.89 -10.90
CA ILE A 35 4.71 24.16 -9.52
C ILE A 35 3.20 24.05 -9.31
N TYR A 36 2.41 24.25 -10.37
CA TYR A 36 0.95 24.15 -10.34
C TYR A 36 0.39 23.71 -11.70
N VAL A 37 -0.65 22.89 -11.67
CA VAL A 37 -1.44 22.50 -12.84
C VAL A 37 -2.91 22.85 -12.55
N GLY A 38 -3.60 23.44 -13.51
CA GLY A 38 -5.02 23.73 -13.35
C GLY A 38 -5.80 23.62 -14.66
N LYS A 39 -7.08 23.24 -14.56
CA LYS A 39 -8.02 23.22 -15.69
C LYS A 39 -8.73 24.57 -15.84
N ALA A 40 -9.25 24.82 -17.02
CA ALA A 40 -10.08 25.95 -17.32
C ALA A 40 -11.14 25.59 -18.36
N VAL A 41 -12.36 26.10 -18.20
CA VAL A 41 -13.39 26.14 -19.25
C VAL A 41 -13.04 27.21 -20.30
N ASP A 42 -12.40 28.29 -19.83
CA ASP A 42 -11.88 29.40 -20.62
C ASP A 42 -10.49 29.74 -20.07
N LEU A 43 -9.44 29.34 -20.81
CA LEU A 43 -8.04 29.54 -20.42
C LEU A 43 -7.71 31.01 -20.15
N ARG A 44 -8.17 31.92 -21.01
CA ARG A 44 -7.90 33.35 -20.86
C ARG A 44 -8.51 33.91 -19.57
N LYS A 45 -9.79 33.62 -19.32
CA LYS A 45 -10.51 34.09 -18.14
C LYS A 45 -9.89 33.52 -16.87
N ARG A 46 -9.59 32.23 -16.85
CA ARG A 46 -9.06 31.55 -15.68
C ARG A 46 -7.62 31.98 -15.35
N VAL A 47 -6.74 32.02 -16.32
CA VAL A 47 -5.35 32.42 -16.10
C VAL A 47 -5.28 33.90 -15.69
N SER A 48 -6.10 34.79 -16.28
CA SER A 48 -6.11 36.19 -15.89
C SER A 48 -6.53 36.41 -14.43
N SER A 49 -7.36 35.51 -13.85
CA SER A 49 -7.81 35.64 -12.46
C SER A 49 -6.66 35.54 -11.43
N TYR A 50 -5.55 34.87 -11.77
CA TYR A 50 -4.36 34.78 -10.92
C TYR A 50 -3.53 36.05 -10.85
N PHE A 51 -3.77 37.02 -11.73
CA PHE A 51 -3.06 38.30 -11.77
C PHE A 51 -3.93 39.47 -11.31
N GLY A 52 -5.06 39.17 -10.62
CA GLY A 52 -5.95 40.17 -10.02
C GLY A 52 -5.37 40.83 -8.78
N ARG A 53 -6.03 41.90 -8.28
CA ARG A 53 -5.54 42.71 -7.13
C ARG A 53 -5.78 42.06 -5.77
N ASN A 54 -6.77 41.15 -5.63
CA ASN A 54 -7.14 40.52 -4.36
C ASN A 54 -6.91 39.02 -4.47
N LEU A 55 -5.69 38.58 -4.25
CA LEU A 55 -5.33 37.16 -4.22
C LEU A 55 -5.21 36.68 -2.77
N ALA A 56 -5.65 35.45 -2.50
CA ALA A 56 -5.35 34.79 -1.25
C ALA A 56 -3.82 34.65 -1.06
N PRO A 57 -3.28 34.72 0.16
CA PRO A 57 -1.84 34.73 0.43
C PRO A 57 -1.07 33.59 -0.24
N ARG A 58 -1.65 32.37 -0.25
CA ARG A 58 -1.08 31.20 -0.92
C ARG A 58 -0.97 31.38 -2.43
N THR A 59 -2.04 31.89 -3.05
CA THR A 59 -2.06 32.14 -4.50
C THR A 59 -1.07 33.23 -4.86
N ALA A 60 -0.96 34.29 -4.06
CA ALA A 60 0.01 35.35 -4.25
C ALA A 60 1.45 34.82 -4.18
N LEU A 61 1.76 33.95 -3.20
CA LEU A 61 3.07 33.30 -3.07
C LEU A 61 3.37 32.37 -4.25
N MET A 62 2.38 31.60 -4.73
CA MET A 62 2.54 30.78 -5.92
C MET A 62 2.82 31.64 -7.14
N VAL A 63 2.03 32.68 -7.35
CA VAL A 63 2.14 33.62 -8.49
C VAL A 63 3.52 34.30 -8.49
N SER A 64 4.07 34.67 -7.32
CA SER A 64 5.40 35.28 -7.23
C SER A 64 6.55 34.36 -7.68
N LYS A 65 6.33 33.07 -7.77
CA LYS A 65 7.33 32.07 -8.21
C LYS A 65 7.20 31.69 -9.68
N ILE A 66 6.18 32.17 -10.39
CA ILE A 66 5.96 31.84 -11.80
C ILE A 66 7.03 32.53 -12.65
N ALA A 67 7.78 31.72 -13.40
CA ALA A 67 8.69 32.20 -14.44
C ALA A 67 8.11 32.03 -15.85
N SER A 68 7.23 31.02 -16.06
CA SER A 68 6.51 30.83 -17.33
C SER A 68 5.22 30.07 -17.09
N ILE A 69 4.29 30.15 -18.08
CA ILE A 69 3.06 29.40 -18.10
C ILE A 69 2.95 28.67 -19.43
N GLU A 70 2.67 27.37 -19.39
CA GLU A 70 2.40 26.55 -20.57
C GLU A 70 0.93 26.19 -20.59
N THR A 71 0.31 26.20 -21.78
CA THR A 71 -1.11 25.87 -21.94
C THR A 71 -1.32 24.80 -22.99
N THR A 72 -2.29 23.94 -22.74
CA THR A 72 -2.76 22.90 -23.68
C THR A 72 -4.26 23.04 -23.84
N VAL A 73 -4.71 23.35 -25.05
CA VAL A 73 -6.14 23.42 -25.39
C VAL A 73 -6.67 21.99 -25.52
N THR A 74 -7.89 21.77 -25.00
CA THR A 74 -8.58 20.48 -25.08
C THR A 74 -9.90 20.63 -25.83
N SER A 75 -10.47 19.49 -26.27
CA SER A 75 -11.72 19.47 -27.03
C SER A 75 -12.94 19.75 -26.14
N SER A 76 -12.84 19.43 -24.84
CA SER A 76 -13.91 19.59 -23.86
C SER A 76 -13.35 19.90 -22.47
N GLU A 77 -14.21 20.31 -21.57
CA GLU A 77 -13.87 20.46 -20.14
C GLU A 77 -13.53 19.11 -19.49
N ALA A 78 -14.20 18.03 -19.89
CA ALA A 78 -13.92 16.69 -19.43
C ALA A 78 -12.47 16.26 -19.80
N ASP A 79 -12.04 16.54 -21.04
CA ASP A 79 -10.66 16.28 -21.45
C ASP A 79 -9.66 17.13 -20.67
N ALA A 80 -10.02 18.38 -20.37
CA ALA A 80 -9.19 19.26 -19.55
C ALA A 80 -9.01 18.67 -18.13
N LEU A 81 -10.08 18.17 -17.51
CA LEU A 81 -10.03 17.54 -16.18
C LEU A 81 -9.18 16.26 -16.18
N LEU A 82 -9.36 15.39 -17.20
CA LEU A 82 -8.56 14.18 -17.33
C LEU A 82 -7.07 14.49 -17.49
N LEU A 83 -6.74 15.47 -18.33
CA LEU A 83 -5.37 15.89 -18.55
C LEU A 83 -4.77 16.54 -17.29
N GLU A 84 -5.52 17.41 -16.60
CA GLU A 84 -5.08 18.00 -15.33
C GLU A 84 -4.74 16.94 -14.30
N ASN A 85 -5.62 15.96 -14.07
CA ASN A 85 -5.38 14.89 -13.10
C ASN A 85 -4.18 14.01 -13.47
N ASN A 86 -4.02 13.67 -14.75
CA ASN A 86 -2.86 12.91 -15.21
C ASN A 86 -1.55 13.69 -14.98
N LEU A 87 -1.55 15.00 -15.24
CA LEU A 87 -0.40 15.85 -15.01
C LEU A 87 -0.12 16.03 -13.51
N ILE A 88 -1.15 16.20 -12.66
CA ILE A 88 -0.99 16.26 -11.22
C ILE A 88 -0.39 14.95 -10.68
N LYS A 89 -0.89 13.79 -11.12
CA LYS A 89 -0.35 12.48 -10.71
C LYS A 89 1.10 12.26 -11.16
N SER A 90 1.43 12.66 -12.39
CA SER A 90 2.77 12.41 -12.96
C SER A 90 3.83 13.39 -12.47
N LEU A 91 3.47 14.68 -12.35
CA LEU A 91 4.40 15.76 -12.01
C LEU A 91 4.43 16.07 -10.51
N ALA A 92 3.41 15.65 -9.75
CA ALA A 92 3.23 15.94 -8.33
C ALA A 92 3.52 17.42 -7.97
N PRO A 93 2.84 18.40 -8.58
CA PRO A 93 3.20 19.81 -8.46
C PRO A 93 2.99 20.30 -7.02
N ARG A 94 3.89 21.16 -6.55
CA ARG A 94 3.95 21.58 -5.16
C ARG A 94 2.69 22.31 -4.64
N TYR A 95 1.94 23.00 -5.50
CA TYR A 95 0.77 23.78 -5.11
C TYR A 95 -0.57 23.09 -5.40
N ASN A 96 -0.57 21.87 -5.96
CA ASN A 96 -1.79 21.09 -6.15
C ASN A 96 -2.14 20.25 -4.91
N ILE A 97 -3.41 19.92 -4.77
CA ILE A 97 -3.89 18.93 -3.81
C ILE A 97 -3.65 17.56 -4.43
N LEU A 98 -2.89 16.70 -3.76
CA LEU A 98 -2.58 15.36 -4.23
C LEU A 98 -3.01 14.32 -3.19
N PHE A 99 -3.83 13.37 -3.59
CA PHE A 99 -4.14 12.20 -2.81
C PHE A 99 -3.25 11.04 -3.24
N ARG A 100 -2.51 10.45 -2.29
CA ARG A 100 -1.78 9.20 -2.52
C ARG A 100 -2.71 8.04 -2.30
N ASP A 101 -3.06 7.32 -3.35
CA ASP A 101 -3.86 6.11 -3.25
C ASP A 101 -3.03 4.87 -3.64
N ASP A 102 -3.39 3.72 -3.05
CA ASP A 102 -2.86 2.43 -3.47
C ASP A 102 -3.34 2.11 -4.89
N LYS A 103 -2.44 1.61 -5.74
CA LYS A 103 -2.74 1.30 -7.15
C LYS A 103 -3.85 0.25 -7.35
N SER A 104 -4.24 -0.49 -6.31
CA SER A 104 -5.33 -1.47 -6.37
C SER A 104 -5.91 -1.78 -4.99
N TYR A 105 -7.22 -1.89 -4.93
CA TYR A 105 -7.95 -2.36 -3.75
C TYR A 105 -7.88 -3.89 -3.60
N PRO A 106 -8.00 -4.40 -2.38
CA PRO A 106 -8.12 -5.83 -2.15
C PRO A 106 -9.55 -6.32 -2.39
N TYR A 107 -9.64 -7.57 -2.82
CA TYR A 107 -10.87 -8.31 -3.08
C TYR A 107 -10.87 -9.64 -2.33
N LEU A 108 -12.06 -10.13 -2.03
CA LEU A 108 -12.30 -11.52 -1.68
C LEU A 108 -12.54 -12.29 -2.98
N LYS A 109 -11.71 -13.31 -3.25
CA LYS A 109 -11.78 -14.13 -4.47
C LYS A 109 -12.30 -15.52 -4.17
N PHE A 110 -13.29 -15.97 -4.94
CA PHE A 110 -13.70 -17.37 -5.04
C PHE A 110 -13.07 -17.97 -6.31
N SER A 111 -12.29 -19.03 -6.17
CA SER A 111 -11.61 -19.65 -7.31
C SER A 111 -12.60 -20.40 -8.23
N ALA A 112 -12.25 -20.54 -9.52
CA ALA A 112 -13.00 -21.33 -10.49
C ALA A 112 -12.62 -22.83 -10.40
N HIS A 113 -12.88 -23.47 -9.28
CA HIS A 113 -12.63 -24.89 -9.03
C HIS A 113 -13.95 -25.58 -8.68
N GLU A 114 -14.07 -26.90 -8.89
CA GLU A 114 -15.23 -27.69 -8.48
C GLU A 114 -15.58 -27.46 -6.99
N PHE A 115 -14.56 -27.31 -6.15
CA PHE A 115 -14.68 -26.85 -4.76
C PHE A 115 -14.02 -25.46 -4.65
N PRO A 116 -14.74 -24.33 -4.86
CA PRO A 116 -14.16 -22.99 -4.83
C PRO A 116 -13.47 -22.70 -3.49
N ARG A 117 -12.24 -22.17 -3.53
CA ARG A 117 -11.57 -21.64 -2.35
C ARG A 117 -11.81 -20.15 -2.20
N ILE A 118 -11.90 -19.68 -0.97
CA ILE A 118 -11.84 -18.26 -0.67
C ILE A 118 -10.39 -17.81 -0.43
N SER A 119 -10.03 -16.68 -0.98
CA SER A 119 -8.67 -16.11 -0.83
C SER A 119 -8.66 -14.60 -0.92
N PHE A 120 -7.68 -14.01 -0.26
CA PHE A 120 -7.33 -12.60 -0.46
C PHE A 120 -6.75 -12.41 -1.87
N TYR A 121 -7.18 -11.38 -2.56
CA TYR A 121 -6.69 -11.06 -3.90
C TYR A 121 -6.47 -9.55 -4.04
N ARG A 122 -5.41 -9.18 -4.75
CA ARG A 122 -5.13 -7.80 -5.15
C ARG A 122 -4.53 -7.82 -6.56
N GLY A 123 -5.14 -7.13 -7.49
CA GLY A 123 -4.72 -7.06 -8.88
C GLY A 123 -5.90 -7.00 -9.85
N ALA A 124 -5.63 -7.15 -11.14
CA ALA A 124 -6.68 -7.18 -12.18
C ALA A 124 -7.60 -8.40 -12.01
N THR A 125 -8.92 -8.21 -12.11
CA THR A 125 -9.91 -9.27 -11.99
C THR A 125 -9.96 -10.14 -13.27
N ASP A 126 -10.10 -11.46 -13.08
CA ASP A 126 -10.27 -12.44 -14.16
C ASP A 126 -11.74 -12.87 -14.23
N ARG A 127 -12.33 -12.96 -15.43
CA ARG A 127 -13.73 -13.40 -15.63
C ARG A 127 -14.02 -14.83 -15.19
N ARG A 128 -12.98 -15.65 -14.97
CA ARG A 128 -13.13 -17.06 -14.55
C ARG A 128 -13.41 -17.24 -13.07
N ALA A 129 -13.05 -16.28 -12.23
CA ALA A 129 -13.26 -16.32 -10.79
C ALA A 129 -14.33 -15.30 -10.38
N ARG A 130 -14.97 -15.54 -9.22
CA ARG A 130 -15.92 -14.58 -8.65
C ARG A 130 -15.20 -13.72 -7.64
N TYR A 131 -15.39 -12.40 -7.73
CA TYR A 131 -14.78 -11.40 -6.83
C TYR A 131 -15.84 -10.65 -6.08
N PHE A 132 -15.56 -10.35 -4.82
CA PHE A 132 -16.38 -9.50 -3.98
C PHE A 132 -15.53 -8.36 -3.40
N GLY A 133 -16.01 -7.14 -3.46
CA GLY A 133 -15.30 -5.91 -3.10
C GLY A 133 -15.57 -4.82 -4.12
N PRO A 134 -14.75 -3.76 -4.19
CA PRO A 134 -13.48 -3.58 -3.46
C PRO A 134 -13.66 -3.41 -1.95
N PHE A 135 -12.62 -3.80 -1.18
CA PHE A 135 -12.57 -3.55 0.26
C PHE A 135 -11.59 -2.40 0.58
N PRO A 136 -11.86 -1.60 1.61
CA PRO A 136 -10.99 -0.47 1.95
C PRO A 136 -9.61 -0.90 2.48
N SER A 137 -9.49 -2.10 3.06
CA SER A 137 -8.24 -2.59 3.62
C SER A 137 -8.05 -4.10 3.52
N SER A 138 -6.79 -4.56 3.60
CA SER A 138 -6.45 -5.99 3.65
C SER A 138 -7.00 -6.68 4.91
N TRP A 139 -7.15 -5.94 6.00
CA TRP A 139 -7.72 -6.45 7.24
C TRP A 139 -9.21 -6.77 7.06
N ALA A 140 -9.97 -5.87 6.44
CA ALA A 140 -11.41 -6.06 6.20
C ALA A 140 -11.71 -7.32 5.36
N VAL A 141 -10.88 -7.62 4.34
CA VAL A 141 -10.99 -8.88 3.57
C VAL A 141 -10.74 -10.10 4.46
N ARG A 142 -9.68 -10.07 5.28
CA ARG A 142 -9.32 -11.20 6.14
C ARG A 142 -10.36 -11.45 7.22
N ASP A 143 -10.94 -10.40 7.76
CA ASP A 143 -12.03 -10.50 8.74
C ASP A 143 -13.27 -11.11 8.10
N SER A 144 -13.69 -10.64 6.92
CA SER A 144 -14.77 -11.25 6.14
C SER A 144 -14.50 -12.72 5.82
N MET A 145 -13.25 -13.09 5.47
CA MET A 145 -12.88 -14.50 5.26
C MET A 145 -13.08 -15.34 6.52
N ARG A 146 -12.71 -14.82 7.70
CA ARG A 146 -12.90 -15.55 8.98
C ARG A 146 -14.38 -15.80 9.28
N VAL A 147 -15.22 -14.79 9.04
CA VAL A 147 -16.67 -14.92 9.18
C VAL A 147 -17.22 -16.00 8.25
N LEU A 148 -16.87 -15.94 6.97
CA LEU A 148 -17.31 -16.92 5.98
C LEU A 148 -16.83 -18.35 6.30
N GLN A 149 -15.61 -18.51 6.81
CA GLN A 149 -15.13 -19.81 7.26
C GLN A 149 -15.93 -20.36 8.45
N LYS A 150 -16.28 -19.52 9.42
CA LYS A 150 -17.06 -19.94 10.59
C LYS A 150 -18.50 -20.32 10.25
N VAL A 151 -19.12 -19.57 9.33
CA VAL A 151 -20.53 -19.77 8.99
C VAL A 151 -20.71 -20.81 7.88
N PHE A 152 -19.88 -20.77 6.84
CA PHE A 152 -20.05 -21.58 5.63
C PHE A 152 -19.00 -22.68 5.46
N LEU A 153 -18.05 -22.83 6.39
CA LEU A 153 -17.01 -23.86 6.37
C LEU A 153 -16.21 -23.94 5.05
N LEU A 154 -15.93 -22.80 4.45
CA LEU A 154 -15.28 -22.72 3.14
C LEU A 154 -13.77 -22.98 3.24
N ARG A 155 -13.23 -23.71 2.26
CA ARG A 155 -11.80 -23.97 2.19
C ARG A 155 -11.00 -22.73 1.81
N THR A 156 -9.79 -22.61 2.36
CA THR A 156 -8.81 -21.57 2.03
C THR A 156 -7.49 -22.14 1.49
N CYS A 157 -7.31 -23.47 1.56
CA CYS A 157 -6.08 -24.12 1.13
C CYS A 157 -5.86 -24.02 -0.39
N GLU A 158 -4.60 -24.04 -0.81
CA GLU A 158 -4.21 -24.03 -2.22
C GLU A 158 -4.61 -25.33 -2.92
N ASP A 159 -4.82 -25.27 -4.26
CA ASP A 159 -5.30 -26.42 -5.03
C ASP A 159 -4.25 -27.55 -5.08
N SER A 160 -2.97 -27.24 -4.97
CA SER A 160 -1.90 -28.22 -4.81
C SER A 160 -2.02 -28.99 -3.49
N VAL A 161 -2.29 -28.29 -2.40
CA VAL A 161 -2.50 -28.89 -1.07
C VAL A 161 -3.81 -29.69 -1.05
N PHE A 162 -4.87 -29.17 -1.67
CA PHE A 162 -6.16 -29.82 -1.78
C PHE A 162 -6.06 -31.22 -2.44
N ARG A 163 -5.36 -31.31 -3.57
CA ARG A 163 -5.23 -32.55 -4.36
C ARG A 163 -4.42 -33.66 -3.68
N HIS A 164 -3.51 -33.31 -2.78
CA HIS A 164 -2.60 -34.29 -2.16
C HIS A 164 -2.97 -34.62 -0.70
N ARG A 165 -4.13 -34.19 -0.23
CA ARG A 165 -4.58 -34.51 1.13
C ARG A 165 -5.17 -35.91 1.23
N THR A 166 -4.74 -36.67 2.24
CA THR A 166 -5.23 -38.01 2.58
C THR A 166 -5.99 -38.04 3.90
N ARG A 167 -5.94 -36.96 4.69
CA ARG A 167 -6.65 -36.84 5.97
C ARG A 167 -7.13 -35.40 6.18
N PRO A 168 -8.22 -35.17 6.97
CA PRO A 168 -8.69 -33.84 7.32
C PRO A 168 -7.58 -33.01 7.99
N CYS A 169 -7.54 -31.71 7.70
CA CYS A 169 -6.59 -30.80 8.33
C CYS A 169 -7.17 -30.16 9.60
N LEU A 170 -6.31 -29.41 10.31
CA LEU A 170 -6.70 -28.71 11.53
C LEU A 170 -7.93 -27.81 11.33
N LEU A 171 -8.09 -27.14 10.17
CA LEU A 171 -9.27 -26.30 9.89
C LEU A 171 -10.57 -27.07 9.94
N HIS A 172 -10.58 -28.34 9.56
CA HIS A 172 -11.76 -29.20 9.71
C HIS A 172 -11.99 -29.57 11.19
N GLN A 173 -10.93 -29.92 11.92
CA GLN A 173 -11.03 -30.29 13.34
C GLN A 173 -11.58 -29.15 14.21
N ILE A 174 -11.26 -27.88 13.86
CA ILE A 174 -11.74 -26.68 14.55
C ILE A 174 -12.99 -26.06 13.87
N HIS A 175 -13.69 -26.81 13.03
CA HIS A 175 -14.93 -26.40 12.37
C HIS A 175 -14.86 -25.11 11.54
N LEU A 176 -13.78 -24.93 10.79
CA LEU A 176 -13.59 -23.83 9.84
C LEU A 176 -13.57 -24.28 8.37
N CYS A 177 -13.67 -25.60 8.09
CA CYS A 177 -13.67 -26.16 6.76
C CYS A 177 -14.46 -27.48 6.75
N SER A 178 -15.27 -27.71 5.73
CA SER A 178 -16.04 -28.95 5.55
C SER A 178 -15.23 -30.14 5.02
N ALA A 179 -13.90 -29.98 4.81
CA ALA A 179 -12.95 -30.97 4.32
C ALA A 179 -13.33 -31.67 2.98
N PRO A 180 -13.64 -30.89 1.94
CA PRO A 180 -13.94 -31.47 0.62
C PRO A 180 -12.75 -32.21 0.00
N CYS A 181 -11.51 -31.92 0.44
CA CYS A 181 -10.28 -32.55 -0.03
C CYS A 181 -10.19 -34.07 0.28
N VAL A 182 -10.97 -34.57 1.22
CA VAL A 182 -11.01 -35.97 1.61
C VAL A 182 -12.44 -36.58 1.46
N GLY A 183 -13.32 -35.90 0.71
CA GLY A 183 -14.64 -36.39 0.38
C GLY A 183 -15.68 -36.38 1.51
N LEU A 184 -15.46 -35.59 2.58
CA LEU A 184 -16.44 -35.46 3.68
C LEU A 184 -17.66 -34.62 3.30
N ILE A 185 -17.62 -33.93 2.19
CA ILE A 185 -18.74 -33.21 1.56
C ILE A 185 -18.65 -33.41 0.05
N ASP A 186 -19.76 -33.65 -0.63
CA ASP A 186 -19.83 -33.72 -2.08
C ASP A 186 -19.85 -32.33 -2.74
N ALA A 187 -19.62 -32.27 -4.05
CA ALA A 187 -19.55 -31.02 -4.80
C ALA A 187 -20.87 -30.23 -4.76
N ALA A 188 -22.02 -30.92 -4.84
CA ALA A 188 -23.34 -30.27 -4.86
C ALA A 188 -23.67 -29.64 -3.49
N ALA A 189 -23.35 -30.31 -2.40
CA ALA A 189 -23.53 -29.80 -1.06
C ALA A 189 -22.55 -28.63 -0.76
N TYR A 190 -21.30 -28.73 -1.24
CA TYR A 190 -20.34 -27.67 -1.10
C TYR A 190 -20.72 -26.40 -1.90
N ASP A 191 -21.24 -26.58 -3.13
CA ASP A 191 -21.70 -25.45 -3.96
C ASP A 191 -22.87 -24.71 -3.30
N LYS A 192 -23.80 -25.40 -2.63
CA LYS A 192 -24.84 -24.78 -1.81
C LYS A 192 -24.27 -23.90 -0.69
N THR A 193 -23.18 -24.32 -0.06
CA THR A 193 -22.53 -23.49 0.98
C THR A 193 -21.84 -22.28 0.37
N VAL A 194 -21.25 -22.42 -0.83
CA VAL A 194 -20.67 -21.30 -1.58
C VAL A 194 -21.76 -20.30 -2.00
N ASP A 195 -22.88 -20.77 -2.50
CA ASP A 195 -24.01 -19.91 -2.87
C ASP A 195 -24.62 -19.20 -1.66
N GLY A 196 -24.72 -19.86 -0.52
CA GLY A 196 -25.07 -19.23 0.76
C GLY A 196 -24.12 -18.09 1.13
N ALA A 197 -22.82 -18.34 1.02
CA ALA A 197 -21.79 -17.32 1.28
C ALA A 197 -21.90 -16.12 0.32
N LEU A 198 -22.16 -16.38 -0.96
CA LEU A 198 -22.35 -15.32 -1.96
C LEU A 198 -23.63 -14.51 -1.72
N ARG A 199 -24.74 -15.17 -1.34
CA ARG A 199 -25.98 -14.48 -0.93
C ARG A 199 -25.73 -13.60 0.31
N PHE A 200 -25.01 -14.13 1.30
CA PHE A 200 -24.63 -13.37 2.50
C PHE A 200 -23.84 -12.11 2.15
N LEU A 201 -22.83 -12.24 1.28
CA LEU A 201 -22.01 -11.11 0.85
C LEU A 201 -22.80 -10.04 0.07
N ARG A 202 -23.91 -10.42 -0.57
CA ARG A 202 -24.81 -9.54 -1.31
C ARG A 202 -25.94 -8.93 -0.46
N GLY A 203 -25.88 -9.09 0.87
CA GLY A 203 -26.86 -8.50 1.78
C GLY A 203 -28.01 -9.44 2.21
N GLY A 204 -28.06 -10.67 1.72
CA GLY A 204 -29.09 -11.67 2.07
C GLY A 204 -28.90 -12.32 3.46
N ALA A 205 -28.39 -11.60 4.44
CA ALA A 205 -28.10 -12.12 5.77
C ALA A 205 -29.33 -12.60 6.52
N SER A 206 -30.45 -11.86 6.40
CA SER A 206 -31.72 -12.19 7.07
C SER A 206 -32.31 -13.52 6.60
N ASP A 207 -32.26 -13.79 5.29
CA ASP A 207 -32.78 -15.04 4.73
C ASP A 207 -31.94 -16.24 5.14
N ILE A 208 -30.61 -16.06 5.19
CA ILE A 208 -29.68 -17.10 5.63
C ILE A 208 -29.88 -17.39 7.12
N THR A 209 -30.07 -16.35 7.94
CA THR A 209 -30.35 -16.51 9.37
C THR A 209 -31.60 -17.36 9.57
N ARG A 210 -32.69 -17.07 8.88
CA ARG A 210 -33.95 -17.85 8.93
C ARG A 210 -33.73 -19.27 8.45
N GLU A 211 -33.02 -19.50 7.34
CA GLU A 211 -32.72 -20.83 6.83
C GLU A 211 -31.92 -21.69 7.83
N ILE A 212 -30.92 -21.12 8.51
CA ILE A 212 -30.13 -21.81 9.54
C ILE A 212 -31.00 -22.10 10.77
N GLU A 213 -31.87 -21.16 11.17
CA GLU A 213 -32.79 -21.33 12.30
C GLU A 213 -33.81 -22.46 12.06
N GLU A 214 -34.43 -22.49 10.88
CA GLU A 214 -35.35 -23.57 10.48
C GLU A 214 -34.66 -24.93 10.50
N ARG A 215 -33.44 -25.03 9.98
CA ARG A 215 -32.64 -26.27 10.00
C ARG A 215 -32.26 -26.67 11.43
N MET A 216 -31.91 -25.73 12.28
CA MET A 216 -31.60 -25.97 13.70
C MET A 216 -32.81 -26.56 14.44
N LEU A 217 -33.98 -25.95 14.24
CA LEU A 217 -35.23 -26.45 14.84
C LEU A 217 -35.61 -27.86 14.33
N ALA A 218 -35.45 -28.10 13.03
CA ALA A 218 -35.71 -29.43 12.43
C ALA A 218 -34.73 -30.49 12.95
N ALA A 219 -33.43 -30.17 13.10
CA ALA A 219 -32.43 -31.07 13.69
C ALA A 219 -32.77 -31.38 15.16
N SER A 220 -33.20 -30.38 15.94
CA SER A 220 -33.62 -30.56 17.31
C SER A 220 -34.87 -31.45 17.43
N ALA A 221 -35.87 -31.23 16.57
CA ALA A 221 -37.07 -32.06 16.53
C ALA A 221 -36.76 -33.53 16.15
N ALA A 222 -35.74 -33.73 15.28
CA ALA A 222 -35.24 -35.05 14.92
C ALA A 222 -34.29 -35.67 15.97
N GLN A 223 -34.11 -35.02 17.14
CA GLN A 223 -33.21 -35.44 18.23
C GLN A 223 -31.73 -35.50 17.85
N LYS A 224 -31.31 -34.80 16.76
CA LYS A 224 -29.92 -34.66 16.33
C LYS A 224 -29.28 -33.47 17.05
N TYR A 225 -29.05 -33.60 18.35
CA TYR A 225 -28.64 -32.49 19.21
C TYR A 225 -27.28 -31.92 18.89
N GLU A 226 -26.33 -32.72 18.40
CA GLU A 226 -25.01 -32.21 17.97
C GLU A 226 -25.13 -31.34 16.71
N GLU A 227 -25.95 -31.76 15.73
CA GLU A 227 -26.23 -30.96 14.54
C GLU A 227 -26.97 -29.67 14.91
N ALA A 228 -27.95 -29.72 15.80
CA ALA A 228 -28.67 -28.54 16.29
C ALA A 228 -27.75 -27.57 17.05
N ALA A 229 -26.84 -28.09 17.88
CA ALA A 229 -25.86 -27.28 18.59
C ALA A 229 -24.89 -26.59 17.64
N PHE A 230 -24.42 -27.27 16.62
CA PHE A 230 -23.56 -26.72 15.56
C PHE A 230 -24.26 -25.59 14.79
N LEU A 231 -25.52 -25.79 14.37
CA LEU A 231 -26.33 -24.76 13.69
C LEU A 231 -26.62 -23.56 14.59
N ARG A 232 -26.85 -23.77 15.89
CA ARG A 232 -26.98 -22.69 16.89
C ARG A 232 -25.69 -21.84 16.95
N ASP A 233 -24.53 -22.46 16.96
CA ASP A 233 -23.24 -21.76 17.06
C ASP A 233 -22.91 -21.02 15.76
N GLN A 234 -23.33 -21.55 14.59
CA GLN A 234 -23.31 -20.81 13.32
C GLN A 234 -24.22 -19.58 13.38
N LEU A 235 -25.48 -19.75 13.86
CA LEU A 235 -26.43 -18.67 14.02
C LEU A 235 -25.91 -17.58 14.97
N ALA A 236 -25.36 -17.96 16.11
CA ALA A 236 -24.76 -17.04 17.07
C ALA A 236 -23.57 -16.27 16.46
N SER A 237 -22.74 -16.93 15.64
CA SER A 237 -21.64 -16.28 14.92
C SER A 237 -22.15 -15.27 13.88
N LEU A 238 -23.17 -15.62 13.13
CA LEU A 238 -23.81 -14.75 12.13
C LEU A 238 -24.47 -13.54 12.80
N THR A 239 -25.28 -13.79 13.87
CA THR A 239 -25.97 -12.74 14.64
C THR A 239 -24.97 -11.75 15.25
N ARG A 240 -23.84 -12.23 15.79
CA ARG A 240 -22.78 -11.35 16.32
C ARG A 240 -22.21 -10.42 15.26
N VAL A 241 -21.98 -10.94 14.07
CA VAL A 241 -21.50 -10.10 12.93
C VAL A 241 -22.55 -9.09 12.53
N MET A 242 -23.82 -9.50 12.47
CA MET A 242 -24.94 -8.58 12.17
C MET A 242 -25.11 -7.51 13.25
N HIS A 243 -24.97 -7.85 14.53
CA HIS A 243 -25.03 -6.87 15.63
C HIS A 243 -23.85 -5.89 15.65
N GLN A 244 -22.64 -6.33 15.31
CA GLN A 244 -21.48 -5.44 15.16
C GLN A 244 -21.64 -4.51 13.94
N GLN A 245 -22.45 -4.90 12.97
CA GLN A 245 -22.80 -4.13 11.78
C GLN A 245 -24.19 -3.48 11.90
N SER A 246 -24.64 -3.11 13.11
CA SER A 246 -25.99 -2.59 13.43
C SER A 246 -26.43 -1.36 12.60
N VAL A 247 -25.72 -1.04 11.54
CA VAL A 247 -26.04 -0.04 10.51
C VAL A 247 -26.75 -0.66 9.30
N GLU A 248 -26.98 -1.99 9.31
CA GLU A 248 -27.72 -2.67 8.25
C GLU A 248 -29.21 -2.37 8.33
N LEU A 249 -29.77 -1.84 7.26
CA LEU A 249 -31.21 -1.81 7.06
C LEU A 249 -31.63 -2.98 6.17
N ALA A 250 -32.59 -3.75 6.67
CA ALA A 250 -33.32 -4.70 5.85
C ALA A 250 -33.91 -3.98 4.63
N GLY A 251 -33.48 -4.35 3.43
CA GLY A 251 -34.09 -3.91 2.16
C GLY A 251 -33.33 -2.93 1.29
N SER A 252 -32.08 -2.54 1.62
CA SER A 252 -31.24 -1.76 0.72
C SER A 252 -30.09 -2.62 0.17
N GLU A 253 -30.26 -3.17 -1.01
CA GLU A 253 -29.20 -3.87 -1.76
C GLU A 253 -28.21 -2.90 -2.45
N ALA A 254 -28.31 -1.59 -2.16
CA ALA A 254 -27.55 -0.58 -2.89
C ALA A 254 -26.10 -0.51 -2.43
N ASP A 255 -25.20 -0.55 -3.38
CA ASP A 255 -23.80 -0.21 -3.20
C ASP A 255 -23.67 1.32 -3.08
N ALA A 256 -22.91 1.77 -2.07
CA ALA A 256 -22.66 3.18 -1.82
C ALA A 256 -21.26 3.43 -1.30
N ASP A 257 -20.69 4.59 -1.63
CA ASP A 257 -19.51 5.13 -0.98
C ASP A 257 -19.88 6.41 -0.23
N ILE A 258 -19.41 6.49 1.03
CA ILE A 258 -19.62 7.63 1.90
C ILE A 258 -18.30 8.37 2.06
N ILE A 259 -18.27 9.63 1.65
CA ILE A 259 -17.08 10.46 1.62
C ILE A 259 -17.28 11.62 2.59
N ALA A 260 -16.58 11.55 3.71
CA ALA A 260 -16.67 12.54 4.78
C ALA A 260 -15.36 13.33 4.88
N LEU A 261 -15.44 14.64 4.72
CA LEU A 261 -14.33 15.56 4.96
C LEU A 261 -14.42 16.14 6.37
N VAL A 262 -13.31 16.14 7.09
CA VAL A 262 -13.10 16.86 8.35
C VAL A 262 -11.82 17.66 8.24
N GLN A 263 -11.87 18.91 8.68
CA GLN A 263 -10.74 19.84 8.71
C GLN A 263 -10.57 20.37 10.14
N GLU A 264 -9.39 20.26 10.70
CA GLU A 264 -9.03 20.83 12.01
C GLU A 264 -7.59 21.29 12.01
N LYS A 265 -7.35 22.51 12.48
CA LYS A 265 -6.00 23.09 12.62
C LYS A 265 -5.17 23.02 11.34
N GLY A 266 -5.77 23.30 10.18
CA GLY A 266 -5.10 23.30 8.88
C GLY A 266 -4.80 21.91 8.31
N VAL A 267 -5.21 20.83 8.97
CA VAL A 267 -5.08 19.45 8.46
C VAL A 267 -6.44 18.94 8.03
N SER A 268 -6.50 18.33 6.85
CA SER A 268 -7.71 17.77 6.28
C SER A 268 -7.65 16.24 6.25
N CYS A 269 -8.77 15.58 6.54
CA CYS A 269 -8.95 14.14 6.40
C CYS A 269 -10.20 13.88 5.56
N VAL A 270 -10.06 13.15 4.46
CA VAL A 270 -11.18 12.60 3.69
C VAL A 270 -11.31 11.13 4.05
N ASN A 271 -12.40 10.76 4.70
CA ASN A 271 -12.68 9.37 5.04
C ASN A 271 -13.63 8.76 4.00
N LEU A 272 -13.19 7.68 3.36
CA LEU A 272 -13.99 6.89 2.44
C LEU A 272 -14.49 5.64 3.14
N ALA A 273 -15.81 5.57 3.39
CA ALA A 273 -16.48 4.39 3.91
C ALA A 273 -17.19 3.66 2.76
N MET A 274 -16.94 2.36 2.62
CA MET A 274 -17.47 1.56 1.52
C MET A 274 -18.63 0.68 1.99
N VAL A 275 -19.78 0.77 1.31
CA VAL A 275 -20.95 -0.08 1.53
C VAL A 275 -21.20 -0.90 0.28
N ARG A 276 -21.31 -2.23 0.42
CA ARG A 276 -21.62 -3.15 -0.68
C ARG A 276 -22.68 -4.16 -0.22
N GLY A 277 -23.75 -4.30 -1.04
CA GLY A 277 -24.91 -5.09 -0.66
C GLY A 277 -25.54 -4.65 0.67
N GLY A 278 -25.60 -3.36 0.92
CA GLY A 278 -26.08 -2.79 2.19
C GLY A 278 -25.16 -2.97 3.40
N ARG A 279 -24.00 -3.62 3.25
CA ARG A 279 -23.04 -3.90 4.33
C ARG A 279 -21.87 -2.93 4.30
N HIS A 280 -21.54 -2.35 5.45
CA HIS A 280 -20.37 -1.54 5.62
C HIS A 280 -19.09 -2.42 5.62
N LEU A 281 -18.24 -2.25 4.61
CA LEU A 281 -17.01 -3.03 4.44
C LEU A 281 -15.81 -2.44 5.19
N GLY A 282 -15.95 -1.23 5.73
CA GLY A 282 -14.92 -0.51 6.47
C GLY A 282 -14.63 0.86 5.92
N ASP A 283 -13.69 1.54 6.56
CA ASP A 283 -13.29 2.92 6.28
C ASP A 283 -11.83 2.98 5.86
N LYS A 284 -11.50 3.98 5.03
CA LYS A 284 -10.12 4.32 4.67
C LYS A 284 -9.95 5.84 4.74
N PRO A 285 -9.18 6.35 5.69
CA PRO A 285 -8.85 7.77 5.75
C PRO A 285 -7.76 8.11 4.74
N TYR A 286 -7.91 9.26 4.10
CA TYR A 286 -6.96 9.86 3.19
C TYR A 286 -6.57 11.24 3.71
N PHE A 287 -5.28 11.50 3.74
CA PHE A 287 -4.72 12.79 4.11
C PHE A 287 -4.13 13.41 2.85
N PRO A 288 -4.69 14.52 2.33
CA PRO A 288 -4.15 15.17 1.15
C PRO A 288 -2.73 15.67 1.46
N VAL A 289 -1.80 15.35 0.57
CA VAL A 289 -0.46 15.92 0.62
C VAL A 289 -0.60 17.37 0.14
N GLN A 290 -0.78 18.28 1.08
CA GLN A 290 -0.66 19.71 0.81
C GLN A 290 0.81 20.05 0.92
N ALA A 291 1.35 20.72 -0.09
CA ALA A 291 2.69 21.24 0.00
C ALA A 291 2.78 22.23 1.18
N ALA A 292 3.79 22.03 1.99
CA ALA A 292 4.04 22.68 3.27
C ALA A 292 4.18 24.23 3.19
N VAL A 293 3.09 24.97 2.97
CA VAL A 293 3.11 26.44 3.01
C VAL A 293 1.82 27.03 3.61
N LEU A 294 1.11 26.29 4.44
CA LEU A 294 0.06 26.91 5.27
C LEU A 294 0.59 27.06 6.71
N ARG A 295 1.41 28.07 6.96
CA ARG A 295 1.77 28.48 8.35
C ARG A 295 0.71 29.38 8.99
N ASP A 296 -0.30 29.83 8.26
CA ASP A 296 -1.33 30.73 8.78
C ASP A 296 -2.72 30.21 8.43
N GLY A 297 -3.27 29.38 9.28
CA GLY A 297 -4.66 29.20 9.67
C GLY A 297 -5.82 29.27 8.66
N GLU A 298 -5.57 29.42 7.36
CA GLU A 298 -6.62 29.41 6.34
C GLU A 298 -6.86 27.98 5.85
N ASP A 299 -8.02 27.45 6.19
CA ASP A 299 -8.51 26.17 5.68
C ASP A 299 -8.75 26.25 4.16
N SER A 300 -8.27 25.25 3.41
CA SER A 300 -8.64 25.12 1.99
C SER A 300 -10.13 24.93 1.86
N ASP A 301 -10.74 25.46 0.78
CA ASP A 301 -12.15 25.27 0.49
C ASP A 301 -12.55 23.78 0.56
N PRO A 302 -13.47 23.40 1.45
CA PRO A 302 -13.91 22.02 1.61
C PRO A 302 -14.39 21.38 0.32
N ALA A 303 -15.09 22.13 -0.55
CA ALA A 303 -15.56 21.61 -1.84
C ALA A 303 -14.39 21.21 -2.73
N GLN A 304 -13.35 22.04 -2.85
CA GLN A 304 -12.17 21.75 -3.68
C GLN A 304 -11.43 20.48 -3.24
N ILE A 305 -11.38 20.20 -1.93
CA ILE A 305 -10.71 18.98 -1.41
C ILE A 305 -11.49 17.74 -1.80
N VAL A 306 -12.82 17.74 -1.61
CA VAL A 306 -13.68 16.61 -1.96
C VAL A 306 -13.71 16.40 -3.48
N GLU A 307 -13.75 17.48 -4.26
CA GLU A 307 -13.69 17.45 -5.72
C GLU A 307 -12.37 16.86 -6.22
N ALA A 308 -11.24 17.29 -5.66
CA ALA A 308 -9.93 16.72 -5.97
C ALA A 308 -9.88 15.22 -5.60
N PHE A 309 -10.47 14.83 -4.48
CA PHE A 309 -10.56 13.43 -4.09
C PHE A 309 -11.38 12.61 -5.10
N LEU A 310 -12.60 13.05 -5.41
CA LEU A 310 -13.49 12.34 -6.34
C LEU A 310 -12.84 12.16 -7.71
N SER A 311 -12.28 13.23 -8.27
CA SER A 311 -11.65 13.20 -9.58
C SER A 311 -10.41 12.29 -9.62
N GLN A 312 -9.58 12.29 -8.58
CA GLN A 312 -8.38 11.44 -8.52
C GLN A 312 -8.70 9.98 -8.21
N HIS A 313 -9.74 9.73 -7.38
CA HIS A 313 -10.09 8.39 -6.94
C HIS A 313 -10.84 7.59 -8.01
N TYR A 314 -11.89 8.18 -8.61
CA TYR A 314 -12.77 7.47 -9.55
C TYR A 314 -12.32 7.51 -11.02
N LEU A 315 -11.18 8.13 -11.34
CA LEU A 315 -10.56 7.99 -12.67
C LEU A 315 -10.19 6.54 -12.98
N ASP A 316 -9.58 5.87 -12.00
CA ASP A 316 -9.04 4.52 -12.16
C ASP A 316 -9.88 3.44 -11.42
N GLN A 317 -10.96 3.84 -10.73
CA GLN A 317 -11.80 2.95 -9.92
C GLN A 317 -13.24 2.95 -10.41
N GLU A 318 -13.93 1.83 -10.20
CA GLU A 318 -15.38 1.76 -10.44
C GLU A 318 -16.13 2.55 -9.37
N CYS A 319 -17.01 3.44 -9.82
CA CYS A 319 -17.85 4.23 -8.94
C CYS A 319 -19.15 3.48 -8.62
N PRO A 320 -19.58 3.38 -7.35
CA PRO A 320 -20.86 2.79 -6.99
C PRO A 320 -22.02 3.71 -7.42
N PRO A 321 -23.24 3.16 -7.52
CA PRO A 321 -24.42 3.94 -7.96
C PRO A 321 -24.84 5.07 -7.00
N VAL A 322 -24.33 5.05 -5.76
CA VAL A 322 -24.67 6.09 -4.75
C VAL A 322 -23.38 6.62 -4.11
N LEU A 323 -23.22 7.94 -4.14
CA LEU A 323 -22.21 8.67 -3.38
C LEU A 323 -22.89 9.54 -2.34
N ILE A 324 -22.45 9.43 -1.08
CA ILE A 324 -22.94 10.26 0.03
C ILE A 324 -21.79 11.14 0.50
N VAL A 325 -21.99 12.44 0.49
CA VAL A 325 -20.96 13.43 0.85
C VAL A 325 -21.46 14.40 1.90
N ASN A 326 -20.58 14.96 2.72
CA ASN A 326 -20.94 15.98 3.72
C ASN A 326 -20.68 17.42 3.25
N VAL A 327 -20.24 17.60 2.01
CA VAL A 327 -19.92 18.90 1.44
C VAL A 327 -20.75 19.08 0.15
N PRO A 328 -21.40 20.23 -0.08
CA PRO A 328 -22.05 20.52 -1.35
C PRO A 328 -20.99 20.62 -2.46
N LEU A 329 -21.26 19.99 -3.60
CA LEU A 329 -20.35 19.88 -4.74
C LEU A 329 -20.90 20.59 -5.97
N ASP A 330 -20.01 21.01 -6.86
CA ASP A 330 -20.37 21.59 -8.14
C ASP A 330 -20.97 20.53 -9.08
N GLN A 331 -22.15 20.81 -9.63
CA GLN A 331 -22.85 19.93 -10.57
C GLN A 331 -22.09 19.76 -11.90
N GLU A 332 -21.34 20.77 -12.33
CA GLU A 332 -20.55 20.71 -13.57
C GLU A 332 -19.37 19.76 -13.41
N LEU A 333 -18.70 19.80 -12.26
CA LEU A 333 -17.63 18.85 -11.95
C LEU A 333 -18.14 17.41 -11.90
N LEU A 334 -19.27 17.19 -11.25
CA LEU A 334 -19.87 15.84 -11.19
C LEU A 334 -20.18 15.31 -12.59
N ARG A 335 -20.65 16.16 -13.49
CA ARG A 335 -20.87 15.78 -14.90
C ARG A 335 -19.57 15.43 -15.60
N ALA A 336 -18.48 16.17 -15.35
CA ALA A 336 -17.19 15.90 -15.96
C ALA A 336 -16.54 14.60 -15.45
N VAL A 337 -16.59 14.35 -14.13
CA VAL A 337 -16.02 13.15 -13.51
C VAL A 337 -16.77 11.87 -13.92
N PHE A 338 -18.10 11.97 -14.07
CA PHE A 338 -18.97 10.83 -14.34
C PHE A 338 -19.64 10.89 -15.71
N ALA A 339 -19.03 11.55 -16.72
CA ALA A 339 -19.61 11.82 -18.03
C ALA A 339 -20.24 10.58 -18.71
N ASP A 340 -19.59 9.41 -18.58
CA ASP A 340 -20.07 8.15 -19.17
C ASP A 340 -21.10 7.40 -18.29
N LYS A 341 -21.34 7.84 -17.04
CA LYS A 341 -22.12 7.10 -16.03
C LYS A 341 -23.16 7.96 -15.29
N LEU A 342 -23.37 9.21 -15.70
CA LEU A 342 -24.13 10.22 -14.96
C LEU A 342 -25.61 9.86 -14.70
N GLU A 343 -26.23 9.10 -15.60
CA GLU A 343 -27.62 8.64 -15.42
C GLU A 343 -27.75 7.56 -14.32
N ALA A 344 -26.63 6.89 -13.98
CA ALA A 344 -26.60 5.78 -13.02
C ALA A 344 -26.10 6.18 -11.62
N ILE A 345 -25.40 7.34 -11.45
CA ILE A 345 -24.78 7.73 -10.18
C ILE A 345 -25.58 8.86 -9.52
N ARG A 346 -25.98 8.62 -8.26
CA ARG A 346 -26.67 9.62 -7.43
C ARG A 346 -25.72 10.14 -6.36
N VAL A 347 -25.44 11.44 -6.40
CA VAL A 347 -24.71 12.12 -5.31
C VAL A 347 -25.73 12.73 -4.34
N ILE A 348 -25.58 12.41 -3.07
CA ILE A 348 -26.51 12.78 -2.00
C ILE A 348 -25.75 13.58 -0.94
N VAL A 349 -26.20 14.78 -0.66
CA VAL A 349 -25.85 15.56 0.52
C VAL A 349 -27.03 15.50 1.47
N PRO A 350 -26.97 14.73 2.57
CA PRO A 350 -28.10 14.60 3.49
C PRO A 350 -28.30 15.89 4.29
N GLU A 351 -29.27 16.72 3.93
CA GLU A 351 -29.64 17.94 4.63
C GLU A 351 -30.98 17.75 5.41
N GLY A 352 -31.07 18.38 6.61
CA GLY A 352 -32.31 18.53 7.39
C GLY A 352 -32.77 17.31 8.21
N PRO A 353 -33.82 17.49 9.06
CA PRO A 353 -34.34 16.41 9.91
C PRO A 353 -35.08 15.34 9.07
N ALA A 354 -35.02 14.10 9.55
CA ALA A 354 -35.67 12.94 8.91
C ALA A 354 -37.19 13.17 8.86
N GLY A 355 -37.75 13.28 7.65
CA GLY A 355 -39.22 13.33 7.43
C GLY A 355 -39.87 11.95 7.72
N SER A 356 -41.19 11.86 7.71
CA SER A 356 -41.97 10.63 7.92
C SER A 356 -42.19 9.86 6.61
N GLY A 357 -42.07 8.50 6.63
CA GLY A 357 -42.36 7.63 5.50
C GLY A 357 -41.16 6.74 5.06
N HIS A 358 -41.36 5.88 4.06
CA HIS A 358 -40.36 4.92 3.58
C HIS A 358 -39.06 5.61 3.06
N ARG A 359 -39.22 6.75 2.38
CA ARG A 359 -38.10 7.62 1.96
C ARG A 359 -37.39 8.28 3.15
N ALA A 360 -38.10 8.50 4.26
CA ALA A 360 -37.53 9.02 5.50
C ALA A 360 -36.62 8.02 6.16
N GLY A 361 -36.95 6.72 6.09
CA GLY A 361 -36.07 5.63 6.58
C GLY A 361 -34.75 5.57 5.85
N GLN A 362 -34.73 5.66 4.52
CA GLN A 362 -33.51 5.69 3.71
C GLN A 362 -32.65 6.95 3.96
N ARG A 363 -33.29 8.14 4.05
CA ARG A 363 -32.57 9.38 4.38
C ARG A 363 -31.96 9.34 5.78
N GLY A 364 -32.69 8.79 6.75
CA GLY A 364 -32.19 8.63 8.12
C GLY A 364 -31.01 7.67 8.21
N GLN A 365 -30.96 6.64 7.34
CA GLN A 365 -29.81 5.73 7.25
C GLN A 365 -28.61 6.41 6.61
N GLN A 366 -28.78 7.06 5.45
CA GLN A 366 -27.72 7.78 4.76
C GLN A 366 -27.07 8.82 5.67
N ARG A 367 -27.87 9.50 6.46
CA ARG A 367 -27.40 10.44 7.47
C ARG A 367 -26.58 9.74 8.56
N ARG A 368 -27.04 8.61 9.12
CA ARG A 368 -26.29 7.85 10.12
C ARG A 368 -24.96 7.34 9.58
N TRP A 369 -24.93 6.85 8.34
CA TRP A 369 -23.69 6.46 7.68
C TRP A 369 -22.73 7.64 7.53
N LEU A 370 -23.25 8.81 7.15
CA LEU A 370 -22.45 10.01 7.04
C LEU A 370 -21.93 10.48 8.40
N GLU A 371 -22.77 10.50 9.44
CA GLU A 371 -22.36 10.85 10.81
C GLU A 371 -21.26 9.91 11.33
N MET A 372 -21.38 8.61 11.08
CA MET A 372 -20.34 7.63 11.42
C MET A 372 -19.05 7.87 10.64
N ALA A 373 -19.12 8.13 9.34
CA ALA A 373 -17.96 8.42 8.51
C ALA A 373 -17.25 9.72 8.93
N VAL A 374 -18.01 10.74 9.33
CA VAL A 374 -17.47 11.99 9.90
C VAL A 374 -16.75 11.73 11.22
N GLU A 375 -17.33 10.91 12.10
CA GLU A 375 -16.70 10.59 13.37
C GLU A 375 -15.41 9.77 13.17
N ASN A 376 -15.42 8.79 12.26
CA ASN A 376 -14.23 8.05 11.87
C ASN A 376 -13.14 8.94 11.26
N ALA A 377 -13.54 9.95 10.48
CA ALA A 377 -12.63 10.97 9.95
C ALA A 377 -11.98 11.78 11.09
N ARG A 378 -12.74 12.18 12.12
CA ARG A 378 -12.20 12.91 13.30
C ARG A 378 -11.20 12.06 14.07
N ILE A 379 -11.55 10.80 14.35
CA ILE A 379 -10.67 9.86 15.05
C ILE A 379 -9.37 9.67 14.25
N ALA A 380 -9.48 9.45 12.93
CA ALA A 380 -8.32 9.29 12.07
C ALA A 380 -7.45 10.56 12.02
N LEU A 381 -8.08 11.74 11.99
CA LEU A 381 -7.40 13.04 12.00
C LEU A 381 -6.65 13.28 13.31
N ALA A 382 -7.31 13.06 14.45
CA ALA A 382 -6.69 13.20 15.77
C ALA A 382 -5.49 12.26 15.93
N ARG A 383 -5.62 11.00 15.48
CA ARG A 383 -4.53 10.04 15.49
C ARG A 383 -3.37 10.50 14.60
N HIS A 384 -3.64 10.96 13.38
CA HIS A 384 -2.63 11.47 12.46
C HIS A 384 -1.87 12.66 13.02
N GLN A 385 -2.58 13.63 13.63
CA GLN A 385 -1.97 14.79 14.29
C GLN A 385 -1.10 14.38 15.49
N SER A 386 -1.56 13.40 16.30
CA SER A 386 -0.79 12.86 17.42
C SER A 386 0.48 12.16 16.95
N GLU A 387 0.38 11.35 15.89
CA GLU A 387 1.53 10.67 15.30
C GLU A 387 2.54 11.66 14.71
N GLN A 388 2.09 12.69 14.02
CA GLN A 388 2.96 13.76 13.49
C GLN A 388 3.62 14.55 14.63
N GLY A 389 2.88 14.96 15.64
CA GLY A 389 3.43 15.65 16.82
C GLY A 389 4.48 14.80 17.54
N SER A 390 4.27 13.50 17.67
CA SER A 390 5.24 12.56 18.23
C SER A 390 6.51 12.47 17.36
N GLN A 391 6.39 12.42 16.03
CA GLN A 391 7.55 12.37 15.14
C GLN A 391 8.35 13.69 15.15
N GLN A 392 7.68 14.83 15.18
CA GLN A 392 8.34 16.14 15.33
C GLN A 392 9.11 16.22 16.66
N ALA A 393 8.49 15.76 17.76
CA ALA A 393 9.16 15.71 19.06
C ALA A 393 10.39 14.80 19.04
N ARG A 394 10.31 13.64 18.37
CA ARG A 394 11.46 12.73 18.20
C ARG A 394 12.58 13.36 17.36
N THR A 395 12.23 14.07 16.28
CA THR A 395 13.21 14.77 15.45
C THR A 395 13.94 15.85 16.24
N ARG A 396 13.21 16.68 16.98
CA ARG A 396 13.81 17.72 17.83
C ARG A 396 14.72 17.11 18.90
N ALA A 397 14.23 16.07 19.59
CA ALA A 397 15.06 15.37 20.57
C ALA A 397 16.33 14.79 19.98
N LEU A 398 16.30 14.30 18.73
CA LEU A 398 17.49 13.79 18.04
C LEU A 398 18.48 14.92 17.72
N ILE A 399 17.98 16.05 17.19
CA ILE A 399 18.80 17.25 16.88
C ILE A 399 19.48 17.75 18.16
N ASP A 400 18.70 17.92 19.24
CA ASP A 400 19.19 18.43 20.54
C ASP A 400 20.20 17.46 21.17
N THR A 401 19.92 16.15 21.14
CA THR A 401 20.79 15.12 21.76
C THR A 401 22.14 15.02 21.05
N LEU A 402 22.16 15.18 19.72
CA LEU A 402 23.40 15.14 18.93
C LEU A 402 24.09 16.50 18.82
N GLY A 403 23.45 17.58 19.28
CA GLY A 403 23.97 18.95 19.19
C GLY A 403 24.12 19.43 17.75
N LEU A 404 23.16 19.06 16.87
CA LEU A 404 23.23 19.42 15.45
C LEU A 404 22.71 20.84 15.23
N GLU A 405 23.47 21.63 14.47
CA GLU A 405 23.03 22.95 14.02
C GLU A 405 22.14 22.81 12.79
N VAL A 406 20.83 22.95 12.97
CA VAL A 406 19.83 22.79 11.91
C VAL A 406 18.96 24.04 11.87
N GLU A 407 18.98 24.77 10.74
CA GLU A 407 18.18 25.99 10.57
C GLU A 407 16.67 25.73 10.59
N ASP A 408 16.23 24.62 10.00
CA ASP A 408 14.82 24.22 9.94
C ASP A 408 14.67 22.74 10.30
N ALA A 409 14.13 22.46 11.48
CA ALA A 409 13.88 21.10 11.95
C ALA A 409 12.86 20.35 11.08
N ASP A 410 11.97 21.03 10.37
CA ASP A 410 11.01 20.41 9.46
C ASP A 410 11.70 19.93 8.17
N ALA A 411 12.80 20.57 7.76
CA ALA A 411 13.62 20.15 6.62
C ALA A 411 14.72 19.14 6.98
N PHE A 412 14.80 18.73 8.26
CA PHE A 412 15.83 17.80 8.75
C PHE A 412 15.80 16.47 7.99
N ARG A 413 16.97 16.07 7.43
CA ARG A 413 17.12 14.89 6.60
C ARG A 413 18.16 13.93 7.19
N VAL A 414 17.76 12.65 7.30
CA VAL A 414 18.65 11.56 7.72
C VAL A 414 18.71 10.51 6.63
N GLU A 415 19.90 10.04 6.30
CA GLU A 415 20.12 8.84 5.49
C GLU A 415 20.71 7.73 6.37
N CYS A 416 20.18 6.51 6.27
CA CYS A 416 20.69 5.39 7.05
C CYS A 416 21.11 4.25 6.12
N PHE A 417 22.34 3.74 6.34
CA PHE A 417 22.94 2.66 5.57
C PHE A 417 23.02 1.39 6.39
N ASP A 418 22.60 0.28 5.78
CA ASP A 418 22.71 -1.09 6.30
C ASP A 418 23.37 -2.00 5.25
N ILE A 419 24.35 -2.79 5.69
CA ILE A 419 25.00 -3.81 4.87
C ILE A 419 24.46 -5.18 5.26
N SER A 420 23.88 -5.86 4.31
CA SER A 420 23.28 -7.16 4.54
C SER A 420 23.94 -8.23 3.68
N HIS A 421 24.36 -9.33 4.32
CA HIS A 421 24.96 -10.50 3.69
C HIS A 421 23.98 -11.65 3.58
N THR A 422 24.09 -12.38 2.48
CA THR A 422 23.46 -13.68 2.32
C THR A 422 24.54 -14.74 2.34
N SER A 423 24.41 -15.75 3.18
CA SER A 423 25.33 -16.90 3.23
C SER A 423 25.53 -17.47 1.82
N GLY A 424 26.68 -17.20 1.18
CA GLY A 424 27.07 -17.71 -0.15
C GLY A 424 26.61 -16.90 -1.37
N GLU A 425 25.95 -15.75 -1.21
CA GLU A 425 25.45 -14.91 -2.33
C GLU A 425 25.87 -13.44 -2.19
N ALA A 426 25.70 -12.66 -3.28
CA ALA A 426 26.13 -11.28 -3.41
C ALA A 426 25.66 -10.37 -2.25
N THR A 427 26.59 -9.60 -1.71
CA THR A 427 26.35 -8.54 -0.71
C THR A 427 25.47 -7.43 -1.29
N GLN A 428 24.54 -6.92 -0.51
CA GLN A 428 23.69 -5.80 -0.88
C GLN A 428 23.69 -4.74 0.23
N ALA A 429 23.83 -3.47 -0.15
CA ALA A 429 23.66 -2.35 0.74
C ALA A 429 22.31 -1.69 0.51
N SER A 430 21.68 -1.20 1.57
CA SER A 430 20.46 -0.41 1.54
C SER A 430 20.70 1.00 2.09
N CYS A 431 20.04 1.97 1.50
CA CYS A 431 19.95 3.33 1.99
C CYS A 431 18.48 3.70 2.14
N VAL A 432 18.06 4.05 3.34
CA VAL A 432 16.72 4.60 3.61
C VAL A 432 16.84 6.07 3.97
N VAL A 433 15.77 6.81 3.72
CA VAL A 433 15.72 8.26 3.92
C VAL A 433 14.57 8.61 4.84
N TYR A 434 14.87 9.41 5.87
CA TYR A 434 13.92 10.07 6.74
C TYR A 434 14.01 11.58 6.50
N ALA A 435 12.91 12.22 6.18
CA ALA A 435 12.85 13.67 5.99
C ALA A 435 11.42 14.18 6.21
N ASN A 436 11.26 15.43 6.64
CA ASN A 436 9.96 16.02 6.93
C ASN A 436 9.15 15.15 7.93
N HIS A 437 9.80 14.66 8.96
CA HIS A 437 9.25 13.82 10.04
C HIS A 437 8.64 12.50 9.59
N GLU A 438 8.98 11.98 8.39
CA GLU A 438 8.49 10.70 7.88
C GLU A 438 9.55 9.92 7.08
N MET A 439 9.34 8.60 6.96
CA MET A 439 10.18 7.75 6.11
C MET A 439 9.83 7.96 4.63
N ARG A 440 10.78 8.39 3.80
CA ARG A 440 10.60 8.71 2.37
C ARG A 440 10.87 7.49 1.48
N ASN A 441 9.92 6.57 1.40
CA ASN A 441 10.07 5.31 0.64
C ASN A 441 10.44 5.50 -0.84
N SER A 442 10.04 6.60 -1.48
CA SER A 442 10.37 6.93 -2.87
C SER A 442 11.86 7.22 -3.08
N GLU A 443 12.56 7.62 -2.01
CA GLU A 443 13.96 7.99 -2.02
C GLU A 443 14.89 6.84 -1.58
N TYR A 444 14.34 5.69 -1.18
CA TYR A 444 15.12 4.52 -0.80
C TYR A 444 15.91 3.98 -1.98
N ARG A 445 17.14 3.55 -1.73
CA ARG A 445 18.03 2.99 -2.75
C ARG A 445 18.62 1.66 -2.28
N ARG A 446 18.81 0.76 -3.22
CA ARG A 446 19.57 -0.49 -3.05
C ARG A 446 20.80 -0.46 -3.94
N TYR A 447 21.90 -0.86 -3.39
CA TYR A 447 23.18 -0.91 -4.09
C TYR A 447 23.66 -2.36 -4.15
N ASN A 448 23.86 -2.86 -5.35
CA ASN A 448 24.54 -4.13 -5.55
C ASN A 448 26.04 -3.92 -5.33
N ILE A 449 26.63 -4.72 -4.48
CA ILE A 449 28.06 -4.70 -4.19
C ILE A 449 28.72 -5.74 -5.07
N GLU A 450 29.77 -5.37 -5.78
CA GLU A 450 30.46 -6.21 -6.76
C GLU A 450 31.96 -6.27 -6.47
N GLY A 451 32.59 -7.41 -6.77
CA GLY A 451 34.06 -7.57 -6.70
C GLY A 451 34.63 -7.72 -5.30
N LEU A 452 33.80 -7.92 -4.27
CA LEU A 452 34.26 -8.14 -2.89
C LEU A 452 34.12 -9.61 -2.47
N VAL A 453 34.99 -10.05 -1.57
CA VAL A 453 34.86 -11.37 -0.93
C VAL A 453 33.66 -11.33 0.03
N GLY A 454 32.90 -12.42 0.08
CA GLY A 454 31.75 -12.50 0.97
C GLY A 454 32.14 -12.26 2.44
N GLY A 455 31.45 -11.31 3.11
CA GLY A 455 31.76 -10.93 4.50
C GLY A 455 32.65 -9.68 4.65
N ASP A 456 33.03 -9.02 3.56
CA ASP A 456 33.77 -7.75 3.62
C ASP A 456 32.78 -6.57 3.76
N ASP A 457 32.34 -6.31 5.01
CA ASP A 457 31.44 -5.21 5.35
C ASP A 457 32.09 -3.84 5.13
N TYR A 458 33.39 -3.75 5.32
CA TYR A 458 34.15 -2.49 5.18
C TYR A 458 34.26 -2.09 3.71
N GLY A 459 34.63 -3.00 2.84
CA GLY A 459 34.65 -2.77 1.40
C GLY A 459 33.26 -2.45 0.84
N ALA A 460 32.24 -3.14 1.34
CA ALA A 460 30.85 -2.89 0.95
C ALA A 460 30.40 -1.48 1.38
N MET A 461 30.69 -1.07 2.60
CA MET A 461 30.39 0.28 3.11
C MET A 461 31.10 1.36 2.29
N ARG A 462 32.39 1.18 2.01
CA ARG A 462 33.15 2.11 1.15
C ARG A 462 32.49 2.23 -0.23
N GLN A 463 32.16 1.11 -0.86
CA GLN A 463 31.60 1.11 -2.21
C GLN A 463 30.22 1.83 -2.26
N VAL A 464 29.32 1.61 -1.29
CA VAL A 464 28.00 2.24 -1.29
C VAL A 464 28.10 3.73 -1.01
N LEU A 465 28.92 4.17 -0.05
CA LEU A 465 29.08 5.57 0.29
C LEU A 465 29.75 6.34 -0.85
N THR A 466 30.80 5.78 -1.47
CA THR A 466 31.43 6.35 -2.67
C THR A 466 30.38 6.57 -3.78
N ARG A 467 29.56 5.56 -4.09
CA ARG A 467 28.52 5.66 -5.15
C ARG A 467 27.43 6.68 -4.82
N ARG A 468 27.07 6.83 -3.54
CA ARG A 468 26.03 7.79 -3.11
C ARG A 468 26.58 9.22 -3.07
N TYR A 469 27.74 9.43 -2.46
CA TYR A 469 28.25 10.79 -2.19
C TYR A 469 29.12 11.37 -3.30
N ALA A 470 29.60 10.57 -4.25
CA ALA A 470 30.22 11.09 -5.47
C ALA A 470 29.25 11.97 -6.29
N THR A 471 27.95 11.68 -6.27
CA THR A 471 26.93 12.51 -6.93
C THR A 471 26.67 13.80 -6.17
N VAL A 472 26.65 13.73 -4.83
CA VAL A 472 26.48 14.91 -3.96
C VAL A 472 27.66 15.87 -4.08
N ALA A 473 28.90 15.34 -4.09
CA ALA A 473 30.12 16.13 -4.27
C ALA A 473 30.16 16.88 -5.62
N ARG A 474 29.46 16.38 -6.65
CA ARG A 474 29.30 17.08 -7.94
C ARG A 474 28.17 18.10 -7.97
N GLY A 475 27.47 18.31 -6.85
CA GLY A 475 26.29 19.17 -6.79
C GLY A 475 24.99 18.54 -7.32
N GLU A 476 25.01 17.22 -7.60
CA GLU A 476 23.87 16.45 -8.12
C GLU A 476 23.17 15.70 -6.98
N GLY A 477 22.52 16.39 -6.07
CA GLY A 477 21.80 15.73 -4.96
C GLY A 477 21.86 16.54 -3.66
N GLN A 478 21.00 16.14 -2.72
CA GLN A 478 20.91 16.79 -1.43
C GLN A 478 21.83 16.09 -0.42
N LEU A 479 22.67 16.86 0.28
CA LEU A 479 23.44 16.40 1.43
C LEU A 479 22.48 16.24 2.63
N PRO A 480 22.48 15.11 3.36
CA PRO A 480 21.68 14.98 4.57
C PRO A 480 22.30 15.75 5.74
N ASN A 481 21.47 16.07 6.74
CA ASN A 481 21.92 16.67 7.98
C ASN A 481 22.57 15.64 8.92
N LEU A 482 22.25 14.35 8.72
CA LEU A 482 22.78 13.24 9.51
C LEU A 482 22.84 11.98 8.64
N VAL A 483 23.94 11.24 8.77
CA VAL A 483 24.13 9.92 8.16
C VAL A 483 24.31 8.88 9.25
N LEU A 484 23.37 7.95 9.34
CA LEU A 484 23.41 6.81 10.26
C LEU A 484 24.04 5.61 9.56
N ILE A 485 24.99 4.96 10.23
CA ILE A 485 25.59 3.70 9.81
C ILE A 485 25.14 2.60 10.78
N ASP A 486 24.41 1.58 10.30
CA ASP A 486 24.09 0.40 11.14
C ASP A 486 25.35 -0.44 11.31
N GLY A 487 26.23 0.01 12.22
CA GLY A 487 27.53 -0.61 12.42
C GLY A 487 28.36 0.04 13.51
N GLY A 488 29.49 -0.59 13.83
CA GLY A 488 30.42 -0.13 14.86
C GLY A 488 31.52 0.79 14.31
N ALA A 489 32.48 1.12 15.19
CA ALA A 489 33.57 2.08 14.95
C ALA A 489 34.35 1.82 13.65
N GLY A 490 34.57 0.56 13.25
CA GLY A 490 35.31 0.26 12.02
C GLY A 490 34.57 0.65 10.75
N GLN A 491 33.23 0.50 10.71
CA GLN A 491 32.41 0.93 9.56
C GLN A 491 32.27 2.46 9.52
N VAL A 492 32.22 3.12 10.69
CA VAL A 492 32.24 4.59 10.81
C VAL A 492 33.55 5.16 10.31
N GLU A 493 34.68 4.50 10.64
CA GLU A 493 35.99 4.93 10.17
C GLU A 493 36.12 4.86 8.64
N VAL A 494 35.60 3.81 8.02
CA VAL A 494 35.52 3.71 6.56
C VAL A 494 34.64 4.84 5.97
N ALA A 495 33.50 5.12 6.61
CA ALA A 495 32.64 6.21 6.18
C ALA A 495 33.31 7.58 6.28
N ARG A 496 34.07 7.82 7.38
CA ARG A 496 34.86 9.02 7.59
C ARG A 496 35.86 9.25 6.46
N GLN A 497 36.65 8.20 6.10
CA GLN A 497 37.60 8.26 5.00
C GLN A 497 36.94 8.65 3.67
N VAL A 498 35.78 8.07 3.35
CA VAL A 498 35.04 8.41 2.12
C VAL A 498 34.57 9.86 2.16
N PHE A 499 34.09 10.36 3.29
CA PHE A 499 33.66 11.76 3.42
C PHE A 499 34.82 12.72 3.23
N GLU A 500 35.98 12.43 3.83
CA GLU A 500 37.21 13.22 3.65
C GLU A 500 37.70 13.22 2.20
N GLU A 501 37.64 12.07 1.50
CA GLU A 501 38.01 11.94 0.07
C GLU A 501 37.15 12.87 -0.81
N TYR A 502 35.87 13.10 -0.43
CA TYR A 502 34.95 13.98 -1.17
C TYR A 502 34.84 15.39 -0.60
N GLY A 503 35.61 15.75 0.42
CA GLY A 503 35.55 17.06 1.06
C GLY A 503 34.25 17.33 1.80
N LEU A 504 33.57 16.27 2.26
CA LEU A 504 32.34 16.35 3.05
C LEU A 504 32.66 16.35 4.55
N ASP A 505 31.79 16.95 5.36
CA ASP A 505 31.98 17.05 6.80
C ASP A 505 31.75 15.69 7.50
N PRO A 506 32.79 15.08 8.13
CA PRO A 506 32.63 13.82 8.86
C PRO A 506 31.74 13.93 10.11
N SER A 507 31.49 15.13 10.65
CA SER A 507 30.62 15.31 11.83
C SER A 507 29.17 14.89 11.58
N LEU A 508 28.76 14.77 10.31
CA LEU A 508 27.46 14.26 9.91
C LEU A 508 27.30 12.76 10.08
N LEU A 509 28.40 12.01 10.33
CA LEU A 509 28.42 10.56 10.41
C LEU A 509 28.27 10.05 11.85
N VAL A 510 27.27 9.20 12.08
CA VAL A 510 27.04 8.54 13.36
C VAL A 510 26.80 7.05 13.15
N GLY A 511 27.62 6.23 13.76
CA GLY A 511 27.44 4.79 13.83
C GLY A 511 26.49 4.40 14.95
N VAL A 512 25.66 3.40 14.69
CA VAL A 512 24.77 2.82 15.70
C VAL A 512 25.29 1.40 16.00
N ALA A 513 26.12 1.30 17.03
CA ALA A 513 26.70 0.05 17.45
C ALA A 513 25.78 -0.71 18.41
N LYS A 514 25.73 -2.05 18.27
CA LYS A 514 25.00 -2.92 19.21
C LYS A 514 25.83 -3.02 20.50
N GLY A 515 25.27 -2.56 21.62
CA GLY A 515 25.92 -2.65 22.92
C GLY A 515 26.24 -4.10 23.35
N GLU A 516 27.09 -4.26 24.37
CA GLU A 516 27.73 -5.53 24.83
C GLU A 516 26.80 -6.72 25.06
N ALA A 517 25.51 -6.53 25.25
CA ALA A 517 24.54 -7.62 25.49
C ALA A 517 23.59 -7.91 24.32
N ARG A 518 23.74 -7.26 23.14
CA ARG A 518 22.83 -7.33 21.98
C ARG A 518 21.35 -7.11 22.32
N LYS A 519 21.06 -6.39 23.44
CA LYS A 519 19.69 -6.08 23.86
C LYS A 519 19.29 -4.74 23.27
N THR A 520 18.08 -4.66 22.71
CA THR A 520 17.45 -3.45 22.23
C THR A 520 17.39 -2.39 23.33
N GLY A 521 17.72 -1.13 23.03
CA GLY A 521 17.73 -0.02 24.00
C GLY A 521 19.07 0.19 24.70
N ARG A 522 20.15 -0.50 24.25
CA ARG A 522 21.52 -0.31 24.75
C ARG A 522 22.50 -0.03 23.60
N GLU A 523 21.98 0.58 22.55
CA GLU A 523 22.79 1.02 21.43
C GLU A 523 23.76 2.12 21.88
N GLU A 524 24.96 2.10 21.30
CA GLU A 524 26.00 3.09 21.49
C GLU A 524 26.19 3.87 20.19
N LEU A 525 26.13 5.18 20.30
CA LEU A 525 26.37 6.09 19.18
C LEU A 525 27.85 6.39 19.08
N VAL A 526 28.46 6.06 17.93
CA VAL A 526 29.88 6.25 17.62
C VAL A 526 30.00 7.36 16.61
N PHE A 527 30.78 8.39 16.92
CA PHE A 527 30.95 9.59 16.08
C PHE A 527 32.22 9.52 15.24
N ALA A 528 32.16 9.99 14.01
CA ALA A 528 33.31 10.04 13.12
C ALA A 528 34.25 11.22 13.38
N ASP A 529 33.80 12.24 14.11
CA ASP A 529 34.58 13.42 14.48
C ASP A 529 35.46 13.23 15.72
N GLY A 530 35.49 12.04 16.29
CA GLY A 530 36.32 11.69 17.44
C GLY A 530 35.73 12.04 18.81
N ARG A 531 34.46 12.50 18.88
CA ARG A 531 33.73 12.62 20.15
C ARG A 531 33.62 11.27 20.85
N GLU A 532 33.54 11.29 22.19
CA GLU A 532 33.32 10.07 22.95
C GLU A 532 31.96 9.44 22.57
N PRO A 533 31.89 8.09 22.49
CA PRO A 533 30.64 7.41 22.21
C PRO A 533 29.58 7.72 23.26
N VAL A 534 28.34 7.91 22.82
CA VAL A 534 27.20 8.26 23.68
C VAL A 534 26.25 7.07 23.81
N ARG A 535 25.90 6.70 25.03
CA ARG A 535 24.87 5.70 25.32
C ARG A 535 23.58 6.39 25.72
N LEU A 536 22.55 6.25 24.89
CA LEU A 536 21.22 6.75 25.20
C LEU A 536 20.44 5.67 25.96
N GLY A 537 19.68 6.08 26.98
CA GLY A 537 18.82 5.16 27.73
C GLY A 537 17.63 4.69 26.87
N PRO A 538 16.98 3.56 27.23
CA PRO A 538 15.84 3.00 26.47
C PRO A 538 14.63 3.94 26.40
N GLU A 539 14.51 4.89 27.32
CA GLU A 539 13.44 5.89 27.35
C GLU A 539 13.76 7.13 26.50
N SER A 540 14.93 7.16 25.83
CA SER A 540 15.34 8.30 25.01
C SER A 540 14.49 8.42 23.78
N THR A 541 13.82 9.54 23.63
CA THR A 541 13.01 9.91 22.47
C THR A 541 13.87 9.96 21.17
N ALA A 542 15.13 10.42 21.30
CA ALA A 542 16.10 10.40 20.20
C ALA A 542 16.45 8.97 19.76
N LEU A 543 16.71 8.08 20.74
CA LEU A 543 17.00 6.67 20.45
C LEU A 543 15.83 5.97 19.76
N MET A 544 14.58 6.31 20.14
CA MET A 544 13.39 5.75 19.48
C MET A 544 13.36 6.09 17.98
N LEU A 545 13.77 7.32 17.59
CA LEU A 545 13.83 7.69 16.17
C LEU A 545 14.98 6.99 15.45
N ILE A 546 16.16 6.93 16.06
CA ILE A 546 17.31 6.20 15.51
C ILE A 546 16.96 4.73 15.28
N ALA A 547 16.34 4.08 16.27
CA ALA A 547 15.90 2.69 16.15
C ALA A 547 14.87 2.51 15.04
N GLN A 548 13.89 3.40 14.92
CA GLN A 548 12.88 3.38 13.85
C GLN A 548 13.54 3.46 12.45
N ILE A 549 14.48 4.37 12.25
CA ILE A 549 15.16 4.55 10.96
C ILE A 549 16.04 3.34 10.64
N ARG A 550 16.79 2.83 11.64
CA ARG A 550 17.64 1.65 11.50
C ARG A 550 16.83 0.38 11.19
N ASP A 551 15.77 0.12 11.93
CA ASP A 551 14.90 -1.04 11.72
C ASP A 551 14.25 -1.01 10.34
N GLU A 552 13.92 0.17 9.84
CA GLU A 552 13.44 0.36 8.46
C GLU A 552 14.52 0.06 7.42
N ALA A 553 15.79 0.47 7.64
CA ALA A 553 16.91 0.13 6.77
C ALA A 553 17.08 -1.39 6.70
N HIS A 554 17.08 -2.06 7.84
CA HIS A 554 17.18 -3.51 7.95
C HIS A 554 15.98 -4.23 7.28
N ARG A 555 14.74 -3.77 7.51
CA ARG A 555 13.53 -4.29 6.86
C ARG A 555 13.60 -4.16 5.34
N PHE A 556 14.07 -3.02 4.85
CA PHE A 556 14.21 -2.75 3.42
C PHE A 556 15.27 -3.66 2.77
N ALA A 557 16.42 -3.88 3.44
CA ALA A 557 17.47 -4.81 3.01
C ALA A 557 16.95 -6.24 2.92
N ILE A 558 16.31 -6.77 3.98
CA ILE A 558 15.76 -8.14 4.01
C ILE A 558 14.73 -8.35 2.90
N THR A 559 13.86 -7.37 2.66
CA THR A 559 12.84 -7.46 1.62
C THR A 559 13.47 -7.57 0.22
N GLY A 560 14.55 -6.83 -0.03
CA GLY A 560 15.32 -6.90 -1.27
C GLY A 560 15.98 -8.27 -1.49
N MET A 561 16.59 -8.81 -0.46
CA MET A 561 17.21 -10.14 -0.50
C MET A 561 16.20 -11.26 -0.75
N ARG A 562 15.04 -11.23 -0.08
CA ARG A 562 13.96 -12.21 -0.32
C ARG A 562 13.45 -12.16 -1.76
N ALA A 563 13.27 -10.97 -2.32
CA ALA A 563 12.85 -10.80 -3.71
C ALA A 563 13.90 -11.33 -4.70
N ARG A 564 15.19 -11.09 -4.43
CA ARG A 564 16.30 -11.58 -5.25
C ARG A 564 16.43 -13.10 -5.17
N ARG A 565 16.40 -13.70 -3.98
CA ARG A 565 16.37 -15.17 -3.78
C ARG A 565 15.21 -15.83 -4.52
N ALA A 566 14.01 -15.24 -4.45
CA ALA A 566 12.87 -15.74 -5.19
C ALA A 566 13.09 -15.66 -6.71
N LYS A 567 13.81 -14.64 -7.20
CA LYS A 567 14.19 -14.51 -8.61
C LYS A 567 15.26 -15.51 -9.02
N THR A 568 16.32 -15.66 -8.22
CA THR A 568 17.44 -16.61 -8.46
C THR A 568 16.94 -18.05 -8.41
N ARG A 569 16.16 -18.46 -7.39
CA ARG A 569 15.55 -19.80 -7.33
C ARG A 569 14.70 -20.12 -8.57
N LYS A 570 13.95 -19.16 -9.08
CA LYS A 570 13.11 -19.34 -10.28
C LYS A 570 13.94 -19.51 -11.56
N VAL A 571 15.11 -18.88 -11.65
CA VAL A 571 16.03 -19.00 -12.79
C VAL A 571 16.81 -20.29 -12.68
N SER A 572 17.30 -20.65 -11.47
CA SER A 572 18.05 -21.87 -11.19
C SER A 572 17.27 -23.15 -11.52
N ALA A 573 15.95 -23.18 -11.27
CA ALA A 573 15.12 -24.36 -11.57
C ALA A 573 15.11 -24.76 -13.05
N LEU A 574 15.29 -23.82 -13.98
CA LEU A 574 15.47 -24.10 -15.42
C LEU A 574 16.92 -24.42 -15.78
N GLU A 575 17.89 -23.97 -14.99
CA GLU A 575 19.32 -24.23 -15.19
C GLU A 575 19.73 -25.62 -14.73
N GLU A 576 19.08 -26.15 -13.71
CA GLU A 576 19.30 -27.49 -13.17
C GLU A 576 18.72 -28.62 -14.03
N MET A 577 17.90 -28.28 -15.05
CA MET A 577 17.36 -29.27 -15.98
C MET A 577 18.37 -29.56 -17.09
N GLU A 578 18.99 -30.75 -17.08
CA GLU A 578 20.04 -31.18 -18.03
C GLU A 578 19.64 -31.05 -19.52
N SER A 579 18.35 -30.96 -19.82
CA SER A 579 17.83 -30.89 -21.20
C SER A 579 17.56 -29.47 -21.71
N ILE A 580 17.75 -28.40 -20.88
CA ILE A 580 17.42 -27.01 -21.24
C ILE A 580 18.67 -26.15 -21.33
N GLY A 581 19.24 -26.08 -22.53
CA GLY A 581 20.34 -25.17 -22.81
C GLY A 581 19.92 -23.69 -22.91
N PRO A 582 20.87 -22.73 -22.91
CA PRO A 582 20.62 -21.28 -22.86
C PRO A 582 19.63 -20.79 -23.94
N LYS A 583 19.71 -21.31 -25.16
CA LYS A 583 18.82 -20.92 -26.27
C LYS A 583 17.36 -21.33 -26.04
N ARG A 584 17.13 -22.56 -25.53
CA ARG A 584 15.77 -23.03 -25.20
C ARG A 584 15.18 -22.27 -24.03
N ARG A 585 15.98 -21.99 -22.99
CA ARG A 585 15.59 -21.16 -21.86
C ARG A 585 15.17 -19.75 -22.29
N GLN A 586 15.97 -19.10 -23.13
CA GLN A 586 15.63 -17.77 -23.65
C GLN A 586 14.31 -17.77 -24.44
N ARG A 587 14.09 -18.75 -25.31
CA ARG A 587 12.84 -18.89 -26.07
C ARG A 587 11.62 -19.08 -25.16
N LEU A 588 11.72 -19.94 -24.14
CA LEU A 588 10.67 -20.17 -23.14
C LEU A 588 10.35 -18.87 -22.38
N LEU A 589 11.35 -18.19 -21.86
CA LEU A 589 11.14 -16.95 -21.08
C LEU A 589 10.60 -15.81 -21.95
N THR A 590 11.03 -15.71 -23.21
CA THR A 590 10.52 -14.71 -24.16
C THR A 590 9.07 -15.01 -24.54
N ARG A 591 8.73 -16.28 -24.86
CA ARG A 591 7.38 -16.69 -25.26
C ARG A 591 6.34 -16.46 -24.18
N PHE A 592 6.70 -16.72 -22.90
CA PHE A 592 5.77 -16.63 -21.76
C PHE A 592 5.91 -15.34 -20.94
N GLY A 593 6.69 -14.36 -21.42
CA GLY A 593 6.88 -13.09 -20.72
C GLY A 593 7.59 -13.23 -19.36
N GLY A 594 8.42 -14.27 -19.22
CA GLY A 594 9.18 -14.56 -17.99
C GLY A 594 8.75 -15.83 -17.27
N MET A 595 9.43 -16.12 -16.16
CA MET A 595 9.25 -17.35 -15.39
C MET A 595 7.82 -17.51 -14.82
N ARG A 596 7.16 -16.40 -14.50
CA ARG A 596 5.80 -16.43 -13.95
C ARG A 596 4.76 -16.91 -14.98
N GLY A 597 4.91 -16.47 -16.22
CA GLY A 597 4.07 -16.94 -17.34
C GLY A 597 4.35 -18.41 -17.66
N LEU A 598 5.63 -18.81 -17.65
CA LEU A 598 6.03 -20.19 -17.88
C LEU A 598 5.52 -21.15 -16.79
N MET A 599 5.52 -20.77 -15.54
CA MET A 599 4.93 -21.56 -14.44
C MET A 599 3.40 -21.69 -14.54
N GLY A 600 2.72 -20.76 -15.19
CA GLY A 600 1.27 -20.84 -15.42
C GLY A 600 0.89 -21.50 -16.74
N ALA A 601 1.86 -21.86 -17.58
CA ALA A 601 1.63 -22.41 -18.91
C ALA A 601 1.28 -23.92 -18.83
N SER A 602 0.40 -24.36 -19.74
CA SER A 602 0.09 -25.79 -19.89
C SER A 602 1.23 -26.55 -20.57
N ILE A 603 1.26 -27.87 -20.44
CA ILE A 603 2.22 -28.72 -21.15
C ILE A 603 2.12 -28.51 -22.67
N GLU A 604 0.90 -28.34 -23.16
CA GLU A 604 0.60 -28.09 -24.57
C GLU A 604 1.18 -26.77 -25.05
N ASP A 605 1.06 -25.70 -24.25
CA ASP A 605 1.62 -24.38 -24.57
C ASP A 605 3.16 -24.40 -24.57
N ILE A 606 3.76 -25.09 -23.61
CA ILE A 606 5.21 -25.26 -23.50
C ILE A 606 5.74 -26.06 -24.72
N ALA A 607 5.02 -27.08 -25.16
CA ALA A 607 5.41 -27.90 -26.31
C ALA A 607 5.32 -27.15 -27.67
N GLN A 608 4.59 -26.02 -27.74
CA GLN A 608 4.53 -25.16 -28.92
C GLN A 608 5.77 -24.29 -29.11
N VAL A 609 6.66 -24.22 -28.13
CA VAL A 609 7.90 -23.46 -28.23
C VAL A 609 8.89 -24.19 -29.14
N ASP A 610 9.41 -23.51 -30.15
CA ASP A 610 10.35 -24.10 -31.10
C ASP A 610 11.57 -24.74 -30.40
N GLY A 611 11.80 -26.03 -30.72
CA GLY A 611 12.84 -26.84 -30.12
C GLY A 611 12.49 -27.51 -28.77
N ILE A 612 11.22 -27.47 -28.36
CA ILE A 612 10.69 -28.17 -27.16
C ILE A 612 9.76 -29.30 -27.62
N SER A 613 10.16 -30.55 -27.36
CA SER A 613 9.28 -31.72 -27.58
C SER A 613 8.26 -31.86 -26.47
N ARG A 614 7.15 -32.55 -26.73
CA ARG A 614 6.11 -32.82 -25.71
C ARG A 614 6.68 -33.46 -24.44
N ARG A 615 7.60 -34.43 -24.60
CA ARG A 615 8.29 -35.08 -23.47
C ARG A 615 9.14 -34.09 -22.65
N LEU A 616 9.79 -33.15 -23.35
CA LEU A 616 10.56 -32.10 -22.68
C LEU A 616 9.65 -31.06 -22.00
N ALA A 617 8.51 -30.75 -22.60
CA ALA A 617 7.50 -29.88 -21.98
C ALA A 617 6.92 -30.49 -20.70
N GLU A 618 6.68 -31.80 -20.68
CA GLU A 618 6.26 -32.53 -19.47
C GLU A 618 7.33 -32.49 -18.37
N GLN A 619 8.60 -32.68 -18.73
CA GLN A 619 9.73 -32.56 -17.80
C GLN A 619 9.87 -31.13 -17.24
N ILE A 620 9.74 -30.12 -18.08
CA ILE A 620 9.77 -28.70 -17.68
C ILE A 620 8.62 -28.42 -16.70
N HIS A 621 7.41 -28.82 -17.05
CA HIS A 621 6.23 -28.61 -16.22
C HIS A 621 6.37 -29.36 -14.88
N ALA A 622 6.81 -30.60 -14.88
CA ALA A 622 7.05 -31.39 -13.68
C ALA A 622 8.16 -30.79 -12.80
N GLY A 623 9.29 -30.35 -13.40
CA GLY A 623 10.38 -29.73 -12.68
C GLY A 623 10.04 -28.38 -12.06
N LEU A 624 9.21 -27.57 -12.75
CA LEU A 624 8.74 -26.28 -12.25
C LEU A 624 7.72 -26.40 -11.11
N HIS A 625 6.98 -27.51 -11.07
CA HIS A 625 5.95 -27.80 -10.06
C HIS A 625 6.40 -28.84 -9.02
N GLY A 626 7.53 -29.52 -9.24
CA GLY A 626 8.03 -30.62 -8.42
C GLY A 626 9.06 -30.27 -7.33
N THR A 627 9.52 -29.02 -7.23
CA THR A 627 10.56 -28.60 -6.25
C THR A 627 10.07 -28.50 -4.79
N GLY A 628 8.88 -29.02 -4.46
CA GLY A 628 8.41 -29.12 -3.07
C GLY A 628 8.81 -30.42 -2.35
N ARG A 629 9.70 -31.27 -2.91
CA ARG A 629 9.93 -32.63 -2.39
C ARG A 629 11.33 -32.90 -1.79
N LYS A 630 12.17 -31.90 -1.53
CA LYS A 630 13.52 -32.13 -0.98
C LYS A 630 13.78 -31.62 0.45
N GLU A 631 12.75 -31.20 1.20
CA GLU A 631 12.96 -30.75 2.61
C GLU A 631 12.41 -31.71 3.69
N THR A 632 12.02 -32.96 3.35
CA THR A 632 11.59 -33.95 4.37
C THR A 632 12.58 -35.12 4.60
N GLY A 633 13.82 -34.99 4.18
CA GLY A 633 14.85 -36.05 4.30
C GLY A 633 15.90 -35.84 5.40
N LEU A 634 15.80 -34.80 6.23
CA LEU A 634 16.78 -34.47 7.26
C LEU A 634 16.31 -34.59 8.72
N GLU A 635 15.03 -34.90 8.94
CA GLU A 635 14.51 -35.12 10.30
C GLU A 635 14.52 -36.59 10.76
N ASP A 636 14.67 -37.57 9.86
CA ASP A 636 14.74 -39.01 10.24
C ASP A 636 16.14 -39.50 10.67
N ALA A 637 17.17 -38.66 10.57
CA ALA A 637 18.52 -39.02 11.02
C ALA A 637 18.80 -38.66 12.49
N ALA A 638 17.96 -37.90 13.16
CA ALA A 638 18.14 -37.48 14.55
C ALA A 638 17.46 -38.39 15.58
N GLN A 639 16.60 -39.33 15.16
CA GLN A 639 15.88 -40.23 16.08
C GLN A 639 16.47 -41.66 16.16
N ALA A 640 17.56 -41.97 15.44
CA ALA A 640 18.20 -43.29 15.45
C ALA A 640 19.33 -43.44 16.47
N HIS A 641 19.59 -42.47 17.35
CA HIS A 641 20.72 -42.53 18.30
C HIS A 641 20.34 -42.57 19.78
N GLU A 642 19.04 -42.86 20.09
CA GLU A 642 18.61 -42.95 21.50
C GLU A 642 17.82 -44.23 21.77
N SER A 643 18.41 -45.39 21.44
CA SER A 643 18.01 -46.69 22.01
C SER A 643 19.15 -47.70 21.94
N ALA A 644 20.02 -47.65 22.90
CA ALA A 644 20.84 -48.79 23.29
C ALA A 644 20.70 -49.02 24.79
N PRO A 645 20.34 -50.21 25.27
CA PRO A 645 20.11 -50.50 26.69
C PRO A 645 21.41 -50.67 27.42
N GLY A 646 21.61 -49.91 28.50
CA GLY A 646 22.67 -50.10 29.46
C GLY A 646 22.35 -51.31 30.33
N SER A 647 23.18 -52.33 30.20
CA SER A 647 23.32 -53.45 31.12
C SER A 647 24.14 -53.03 32.35
N GLY A 648 23.60 -53.27 33.47
CA GLY A 648 23.93 -53.79 34.75
C GLY A 648 25.32 -53.52 35.42
N GLU A 649 25.19 -53.57 36.73
CA GLU A 649 26.17 -53.92 37.79
C GLU A 649 26.73 -52.77 38.63
N SER A 650 26.34 -52.90 39.85
CA SER A 650 26.87 -52.65 41.17
C SER A 650 26.26 -51.45 41.90
#